data_cb2d1087787d55d1a0c38ed1289fd9f0
#
_entry.id   cb2d1087787d55d1a0c38ed1289fd9f0
#
_cell.length_a   1.000
_cell.length_b   1.000
_cell.length_c   1.000
_cell.angle_alpha   90.00
_cell.angle_beta   90.00
_cell.angle_gamma   90.00
#
_symmetry.space_group_name_H-M   'P 1'
#
loop_
_entity.id
_entity.type
_entity.pdbx_description
1 polymer ?
#
loop_
_entity_poly.entity_id
_entity_poly.type
_entity_poly.pdbx_seq_one_letter_code
_entity_poly.pdbx_strand_id
1 'polypeptide(L)'
;MIGQTISHYRITGQLGSGGMGIVYEAQDLDLGRRVALKFLPPKLSGDQNALDRFLLEARTASALNHPNICTIYAVEKVGDQSFIAMELLEGETLYHQLNMGALALDRLLDWGTQLADALDAAHAKGIIHRDIKPANIFLTKRGAVKVLDFGLAKLAHPEMALETVGATTQDSPSPAHLTSPGATVGTIAYMSPEQARGLELDTRTDLFSLGTVIYQMATGRLPFAGNTSAVIFHAILELEPVPALQLNPALPPKLGEIIEKALEKDRELRYQSAADLRGDLRRLKRDFESGRKAGASPAASGSGPASTSGLASASGSSTRSSPVSAAGSIAAETSASPAAVAAARSSQSSAVVAAAGRHKVGTGVFAILGVVVLLAAGYGLYSLLRHQTMPFRNFSVSKVTEEGNVALVAISPDGKYILSMVRDKGLASLSLRNVPTNSVTQVQPPADVVYNGLRFSPDGNYFYFVRSDPGTPDLQFLYRAPLLGGTPEKLAEDVDTNVTVSPDGRKVAFMRYDNPDPGKYRLIVRSLEDGGETALASGAEEHTLSGPAWSPDGKTILCIENQPENAKSGLVAVDVKTGQQHSLMASADGMGLPTWMPDGQGLLALDTDRSTNYTRAQIVFISYPEGRLSPVTRDTNNYSDLSLAANGQVLATVLSQGRWNVFVMPATSGSSDARQVGPAAAFTNFTWTHQGRLIDDNDNVLRWVNPDTGAKGTFATEMNSVNGDPWECADGRYIVFLLSLIGGKGENVWRADASGGNLKQLSNGKQDNYPVCSPDSRWVYYMDGGTGHILKVPIDGGAAQQITDLPIMGFFDISPDGSTAAFATVDHAGGHEEKLALVETGEGKIPKMLKFERERTGLIRFSRDGKSIVYPVRQDGADNLWSQPLDGSPGKQLTAFTAEHLWDFHWSFDGKQLAFVRGHADSDVVLIRDAQP
;
A
#
# COMPACT_ATOMS: atom_id res chain seq x y z
N MET A 1 -7.17 35.76 8.53
CA MET A 1 -5.93 36.54 8.77
C MET A 1 -5.84 37.81 7.89
N ILE A 2 -6.58 37.93 6.79
CA ILE A 2 -6.55 39.13 5.91
C ILE A 2 -7.01 40.36 6.70
N GLY A 3 -6.26 41.46 6.64
CA GLY A 3 -6.47 42.72 7.38
C GLY A 3 -5.82 42.75 8.76
N GLN A 4 -5.30 41.64 9.27
CA GLN A 4 -4.59 41.56 10.56
C GLN A 4 -3.12 42.01 10.39
N THR A 5 -2.56 42.52 11.46
CA THR A 5 -1.12 42.84 11.56
C THR A 5 -0.47 41.82 12.50
N ILE A 6 0.56 41.15 12.01
CA ILE A 6 1.35 40.16 12.76
C ILE A 6 2.80 40.69 12.73
N SER A 7 3.36 40.90 13.93
CA SER A 7 4.62 41.68 14.08
C SER A 7 4.47 43.05 13.38
N HIS A 8 5.31 43.36 12.45
CA HIS A 8 5.28 44.59 11.63
C HIS A 8 4.75 44.35 10.19
N TYR A 9 4.11 43.18 9.93
CA TYR A 9 3.54 42.81 8.64
C TYR A 9 2.03 42.90 8.66
N ARG A 10 1.44 43.71 7.77
CA ARG A 10 -0.01 43.77 7.56
C ARG A 10 -0.40 42.86 6.41
N ILE A 11 -1.20 41.85 6.70
CA ILE A 11 -1.68 40.86 5.70
C ILE A 11 -2.68 41.53 4.76
N THR A 12 -2.40 41.55 3.46
CA THR A 12 -3.22 42.20 2.43
C THR A 12 -4.01 41.20 1.59
N GLY A 13 -3.55 39.96 1.42
CA GLY A 13 -4.20 38.95 0.61
C GLY A 13 -3.67 37.55 0.88
N GLN A 14 -4.32 36.53 0.35
CA GLN A 14 -3.85 35.16 0.35
C GLN A 14 -3.33 34.80 -1.05
N LEU A 15 -2.09 34.34 -1.15
CA LEU A 15 -1.45 33.97 -2.40
C LEU A 15 -1.64 32.48 -2.73
N GLY A 16 -1.71 31.60 -1.70
CA GLY A 16 -1.89 30.17 -1.90
C GLY A 16 -1.98 29.41 -0.59
N SER A 17 -2.49 28.18 -0.68
CA SER A 17 -2.51 27.22 0.42
C SER A 17 -2.13 25.84 -0.10
N GLY A 18 -1.33 25.08 0.66
CA GLY A 18 -0.89 23.74 0.27
C GLY A 18 -0.36 22.96 1.47
N GLY A 19 0.09 21.71 1.25
CA GLY A 19 0.58 20.82 2.29
C GLY A 19 1.74 21.37 3.14
N MET A 20 2.43 22.43 2.68
CA MET A 20 3.55 23.07 3.37
C MET A 20 3.15 24.39 4.07
N GLY A 21 1.86 24.68 4.20
CA GLY A 21 1.35 25.88 4.86
C GLY A 21 0.58 26.82 3.95
N ILE A 22 0.24 27.98 4.51
CA ILE A 22 -0.50 29.05 3.80
C ILE A 22 0.44 30.22 3.54
N VAL A 23 0.42 30.71 2.31
CA VAL A 23 1.22 31.88 1.90
C VAL A 23 0.30 33.08 1.74
N TYR A 24 0.62 34.16 2.45
CA TYR A 24 -0.09 35.43 2.38
C TYR A 24 0.79 36.50 1.75
N GLU A 25 0.14 37.43 1.05
CA GLU A 25 0.71 38.71 0.70
C GLU A 25 0.58 39.65 1.90
N ALA A 26 1.66 40.37 2.23
CA ALA A 26 1.66 41.34 3.31
C ALA A 26 2.46 42.59 2.96
N GLN A 27 2.19 43.68 3.65
CA GLN A 27 2.98 44.88 3.65
C GLN A 27 3.84 44.94 4.90
N ASP A 28 5.16 44.99 4.71
CA ASP A 28 6.14 45.27 5.75
C ASP A 28 5.99 46.77 6.09
N LEU A 29 5.53 47.07 7.30
CA LEU A 29 5.19 48.43 7.72
C LEU A 29 6.43 49.25 8.08
N ASP A 30 7.54 48.60 8.47
CA ASP A 30 8.80 49.24 8.84
C ASP A 30 9.59 49.67 7.59
N LEU A 31 9.60 48.79 6.55
CA LEU A 31 10.36 49.05 5.33
C LEU A 31 9.48 49.50 4.15
N GLY A 32 8.16 49.56 4.30
CA GLY A 32 7.23 50.02 3.28
C GLY A 32 7.15 49.16 2.02
N ARG A 33 7.60 47.93 2.05
CA ARG A 33 7.65 46.99 0.92
C ARG A 33 6.59 45.89 1.01
N ARG A 34 6.25 45.31 -0.13
CA ARG A 34 5.38 44.10 -0.19
C ARG A 34 6.24 42.84 -0.03
N VAL A 35 5.75 41.90 0.73
CA VAL A 35 6.42 40.62 1.05
C VAL A 35 5.45 39.47 0.93
N ALA A 36 5.94 38.23 0.80
CA ALA A 36 5.18 37.01 0.99
C ALA A 36 5.48 36.44 2.38
N LEU A 37 4.43 36.10 3.13
CA LEU A 37 4.51 35.44 4.43
C LEU A 37 4.06 33.99 4.31
N LYS A 38 4.97 33.03 4.51
CA LYS A 38 4.66 31.61 4.52
C LYS A 38 4.52 31.13 5.97
N PHE A 39 3.29 30.80 6.37
CA PHE A 39 2.97 30.28 7.70
C PHE A 39 3.13 28.77 7.72
N LEU A 40 3.68 28.27 8.80
CA LEU A 40 3.77 26.83 9.06
C LEU A 40 2.42 26.25 9.40
N PRO A 41 2.16 24.99 9.01
CA PRO A 41 0.99 24.26 9.47
C PRO A 41 0.94 24.17 11.01
N PRO A 42 -0.24 24.32 11.64
CA PRO A 42 -0.38 24.25 13.11
C PRO A 42 0.16 22.98 13.75
N LYS A 43 0.17 21.88 13.00
CA LYS A 43 0.67 20.57 13.46
C LYS A 43 2.20 20.52 13.70
N LEU A 44 2.98 21.33 12.99
CA LEU A 44 4.42 21.45 13.21
C LEU A 44 4.77 22.41 14.38
N SER A 45 3.81 23.23 14.82
CA SER A 45 4.01 24.14 15.95
C SER A 45 4.05 23.42 17.30
N GLY A 46 3.60 22.16 17.39
CA GLY A 46 3.59 21.34 18.61
C GLY A 46 4.87 20.52 18.86
N ASP A 47 5.71 20.33 17.83
CA ASP A 47 7.00 19.63 17.96
C ASP A 47 8.16 20.64 17.95
N GLN A 48 8.70 20.88 19.16
CA GLN A 48 9.79 21.84 19.35
C GLN A 48 11.06 21.46 18.55
N ASN A 49 11.36 20.16 18.44
CA ASN A 49 12.54 19.69 17.69
C ASN A 49 12.37 19.87 16.17
N ALA A 50 11.16 19.67 15.65
CA ALA A 50 10.84 19.91 14.25
C ALA A 50 10.88 21.42 13.93
N LEU A 51 10.37 22.23 14.84
CA LEU A 51 10.38 23.68 14.72
C LEU A 51 11.82 24.25 14.74
N ASP A 52 12.66 23.81 15.68
CA ASP A 52 14.05 24.28 15.81
C ASP A 52 14.89 23.90 14.56
N ARG A 53 14.70 22.70 14.03
CA ARG A 53 15.32 22.27 12.76
C ARG A 53 14.87 23.12 11.59
N PHE A 54 13.57 23.37 11.45
CA PHE A 54 13.01 24.22 10.41
C PHE A 54 13.56 25.65 10.48
N LEU A 55 13.65 26.22 11.69
CA LEU A 55 14.20 27.56 11.90
C LEU A 55 15.70 27.63 11.56
N LEU A 56 16.46 26.59 11.85
CA LEU A 56 17.88 26.49 11.51
C LEU A 56 18.08 26.43 9.99
N GLU A 57 17.26 25.67 9.27
CA GLU A 57 17.34 25.55 7.82
C GLU A 57 16.90 26.81 7.09
N ALA A 58 15.80 27.43 7.56
CA ALA A 58 15.37 28.71 7.03
C ALA A 58 16.46 29.80 7.23
N ARG A 59 17.18 29.77 8.38
CA ARG A 59 18.34 30.64 8.61
C ARG A 59 19.50 30.35 7.66
N THR A 60 19.79 29.07 7.42
CA THR A 60 20.83 28.63 6.48
C THR A 60 20.48 29.07 5.06
N ALA A 61 19.23 28.90 4.63
CA ALA A 61 18.75 29.36 3.33
C ALA A 61 18.74 30.90 3.19
N SER A 62 18.53 31.62 4.30
CA SER A 62 18.60 33.11 4.30
C SER A 62 20.00 33.69 4.00
N ALA A 63 21.04 32.87 4.15
CA ALA A 63 22.40 33.23 3.75
C ALA A 63 22.62 33.24 2.22
N LEU A 64 21.65 32.71 1.43
CA LEU A 64 21.70 32.73 -0.04
C LEU A 64 21.18 34.05 -0.59
N ASN A 65 22.07 34.79 -1.22
CA ASN A 65 21.72 36.01 -1.97
C ASN A 65 22.14 35.79 -3.42
N HIS A 66 21.18 35.45 -4.28
CA HIS A 66 21.41 35.16 -5.70
C HIS A 66 20.21 35.59 -6.55
N PRO A 67 20.38 36.15 -7.76
CA PRO A 67 19.29 36.64 -8.59
C PRO A 67 18.27 35.55 -8.93
N ASN A 68 18.67 34.30 -9.00
CA ASN A 68 17.80 33.13 -9.34
C ASN A 68 17.38 32.31 -8.12
N ILE A 69 17.51 32.83 -6.90
CA ILE A 69 17.01 32.21 -5.65
C ILE A 69 16.04 33.20 -5.00
N CYS A 70 14.91 32.69 -4.47
CA CYS A 70 13.96 33.51 -3.71
C CYS A 70 14.61 33.99 -2.40
N THR A 71 14.62 35.30 -2.18
CA THR A 71 15.27 35.89 -0.99
C THR A 71 14.40 35.72 0.24
N ILE A 72 14.95 35.13 1.31
CA ILE A 72 14.33 35.10 2.64
C ILE A 72 14.77 36.33 3.41
N TYR A 73 13.81 37.12 3.88
CA TYR A 73 14.07 38.36 4.60
C TYR A 73 14.16 38.19 6.10
N ALA A 74 13.22 37.38 6.66
CA ALA A 74 13.15 37.12 8.10
C ALA A 74 12.48 35.77 8.37
N VAL A 75 12.78 35.24 9.53
CA VAL A 75 12.09 34.05 10.11
C VAL A 75 11.65 34.47 11.50
N GLU A 76 10.34 34.53 11.73
CA GLU A 76 9.77 35.09 12.96
C GLU A 76 8.79 34.12 13.63
N LYS A 77 8.69 34.26 14.96
CA LYS A 77 7.71 33.57 15.79
C LYS A 77 6.93 34.62 16.58
N VAL A 78 5.61 34.63 16.41
CA VAL A 78 4.70 35.52 17.13
C VAL A 78 3.63 34.65 17.80
N GLY A 79 3.69 34.54 19.14
CA GLY A 79 2.88 33.59 19.89
C GLY A 79 3.22 32.14 19.48
N ASP A 80 2.21 31.35 19.15
CA ASP A 80 2.36 29.96 18.67
C ASP A 80 2.54 29.84 17.15
N GLN A 81 2.58 30.98 16.45
CA GLN A 81 2.69 30.98 14.99
C GLN A 81 4.11 31.33 14.55
N SER A 82 4.70 30.48 13.71
CA SER A 82 5.99 30.70 13.06
C SER A 82 5.77 30.91 11.57
N PHE A 83 6.45 31.91 11.01
CA PHE A 83 6.36 32.22 9.59
C PHE A 83 7.70 32.70 9.02
N ILE A 84 7.82 32.57 7.70
CA ILE A 84 8.95 33.06 6.92
C ILE A 84 8.48 34.28 6.11
N ALA A 85 9.15 35.39 6.24
CA ALA A 85 8.98 36.54 5.38
C ALA A 85 9.97 36.47 4.21
N MET A 86 9.50 36.54 2.97
CA MET A 86 10.29 36.34 1.77
C MET A 86 9.88 37.31 0.64
N GLU A 87 10.70 37.33 -0.40
CA GLU A 87 10.48 38.10 -1.63
C GLU A 87 9.09 37.76 -2.24
N LEU A 88 8.28 38.80 -2.48
CA LEU A 88 7.02 38.62 -3.21
C LEU A 88 7.33 38.55 -4.71
N LEU A 89 7.03 37.45 -5.32
CA LEU A 89 7.26 37.18 -6.73
C LEU A 89 5.98 37.38 -7.55
N GLU A 90 6.09 38.01 -8.72
CA GLU A 90 5.00 38.14 -9.68
C GLU A 90 5.28 37.29 -10.92
N GLY A 91 4.38 36.36 -11.22
CA GLY A 91 4.52 35.40 -12.33
C GLY A 91 3.82 34.10 -12.04
N GLU A 92 4.36 32.99 -12.50
CA GLU A 92 3.80 31.64 -12.33
C GLU A 92 4.90 30.60 -12.11
N THR A 93 4.53 29.39 -11.69
CA THR A 93 5.49 28.30 -11.54
C THR A 93 5.79 27.64 -12.89
N LEU A 94 6.96 27.02 -13.02
CA LEU A 94 7.31 26.21 -14.20
C LEU A 94 6.32 25.05 -14.39
N TYR A 95 5.68 24.57 -13.33
CA TYR A 95 4.63 23.56 -13.40
C TYR A 95 3.46 24.00 -14.31
N HIS A 96 3.00 25.23 -14.19
CA HIS A 96 1.93 25.76 -15.05
C HIS A 96 2.36 25.85 -16.52
N GLN A 97 3.58 26.26 -16.79
CA GLN A 97 4.12 26.31 -18.15
C GLN A 97 4.24 24.92 -18.80
N LEU A 98 4.66 23.91 -18.04
CA LEU A 98 4.83 22.53 -18.54
C LEU A 98 3.50 21.81 -18.80
N ASN A 99 2.40 22.24 -18.20
CA ASN A 99 1.06 21.75 -18.53
C ASN A 99 0.63 22.12 -19.97
N MET A 100 1.28 23.10 -20.60
CA MET A 100 1.05 23.46 -21.99
C MET A 100 1.91 22.65 -22.98
N GLY A 101 2.81 21.80 -22.52
CA GLY A 101 3.68 20.93 -23.32
C GLY A 101 5.16 21.29 -23.23
N ALA A 102 5.95 20.75 -24.17
CA ALA A 102 7.38 20.99 -24.27
C ALA A 102 7.71 22.48 -24.54
N LEU A 103 8.81 22.96 -23.99
CA LEU A 103 9.24 24.33 -24.15
C LEU A 103 10.04 24.55 -25.46
N ALA A 104 10.01 25.79 -25.97
CA ALA A 104 10.91 26.17 -27.03
C ALA A 104 12.38 26.14 -26.55
N LEU A 105 13.28 25.71 -27.44
CA LEU A 105 14.69 25.41 -27.10
C LEU A 105 15.44 26.62 -26.50
N ASP A 106 15.17 27.81 -26.98
CA ASP A 106 15.77 29.04 -26.47
C ASP A 106 15.42 29.29 -25.02
N ARG A 107 14.15 29.13 -24.64
CA ARG A 107 13.68 29.21 -23.23
C ARG A 107 14.24 28.10 -22.34
N LEU A 108 14.27 26.90 -22.87
CA LEU A 108 14.82 25.73 -22.13
C LEU A 108 16.29 26.00 -21.78
N LEU A 109 17.11 26.41 -22.75
CA LEU A 109 18.54 26.68 -22.53
C LEU A 109 18.78 27.86 -21.61
N ASP A 110 17.94 28.90 -21.73
CA ASP A 110 18.02 30.08 -20.85
C ASP A 110 17.69 29.74 -19.41
N TRP A 111 16.52 29.11 -19.17
CA TRP A 111 16.06 28.75 -17.83
C TRP A 111 16.89 27.64 -17.21
N GLY A 112 17.29 26.62 -17.97
CA GLY A 112 18.18 25.57 -17.49
C GLY A 112 19.54 26.11 -17.04
N THR A 113 20.09 27.10 -17.75
CA THR A 113 21.32 27.75 -17.37
C THR A 113 21.16 28.55 -16.07
N GLN A 114 20.04 29.29 -15.90
CA GLN A 114 19.76 30.05 -14.68
C GLN A 114 19.55 29.13 -13.46
N LEU A 115 18.90 27.98 -13.65
CA LEU A 115 18.70 26.95 -12.60
C LEU A 115 20.04 26.36 -12.15
N ALA A 116 20.90 26.00 -13.11
CA ALA A 116 22.23 25.49 -12.80
C ALA A 116 23.11 26.53 -12.10
N ASP A 117 22.95 27.82 -12.43
CA ASP A 117 23.65 28.93 -11.75
C ASP A 117 23.19 29.13 -10.29
N ALA A 118 21.88 28.99 -10.05
CA ALA A 118 21.30 29.02 -8.70
C ALA A 118 21.81 27.86 -7.82
N LEU A 119 21.83 26.62 -8.38
CA LEU A 119 22.33 25.45 -7.66
C LEU A 119 23.83 25.54 -7.38
N ASP A 120 24.62 26.04 -8.33
CA ASP A 120 26.06 26.26 -8.14
C ASP A 120 26.35 27.22 -6.95
N ALA A 121 25.60 28.33 -6.87
CA ALA A 121 25.71 29.26 -5.77
C ALA A 121 25.30 28.68 -4.41
N ALA A 122 24.31 27.79 -4.37
CA ALA A 122 23.88 27.11 -3.15
C ALA A 122 24.89 26.03 -2.73
N HIS A 123 25.33 25.19 -3.67
CA HIS A 123 26.29 24.11 -3.45
C HIS A 123 27.67 24.65 -2.98
N ALA A 124 28.11 25.78 -3.48
CA ALA A 124 29.35 26.48 -3.03
C ALA A 124 29.27 26.85 -1.53
N LYS A 125 28.08 26.97 -0.94
CA LYS A 125 27.85 27.19 0.49
C LYS A 125 27.50 25.92 1.26
N GLY A 126 27.60 24.74 0.65
CA GLY A 126 27.26 23.43 1.26
C GLY A 126 25.77 23.20 1.42
N ILE A 127 24.92 23.98 0.70
CA ILE A 127 23.45 23.86 0.80
C ILE A 127 22.93 23.03 -0.37
N ILE A 128 22.27 21.90 -0.06
CA ILE A 128 21.63 21.01 -1.01
C ILE A 128 20.11 21.28 -0.97
N HIS A 129 19.47 21.41 -2.14
CA HIS A 129 18.04 21.75 -2.23
C HIS A 129 17.14 20.55 -1.90
N ARG A 130 17.46 19.35 -2.37
CA ARG A 130 16.78 18.07 -2.11
C ARG A 130 15.36 17.93 -2.65
N ASP A 131 14.75 18.97 -3.22
CA ASP A 131 13.37 18.97 -3.76
C ASP A 131 13.22 19.83 -5.01
N ILE A 132 14.14 19.72 -5.96
CA ILE A 132 14.08 20.42 -7.26
C ILE A 132 12.96 19.78 -8.09
N LYS A 133 11.93 20.57 -8.39
CA LYS A 133 10.78 20.20 -9.22
C LYS A 133 10.09 21.44 -9.79
N PRO A 134 9.27 21.32 -10.86
CA PRO A 134 8.65 22.48 -11.50
C PRO A 134 7.77 23.33 -10.59
N ALA A 135 7.16 22.76 -9.54
CA ALA A 135 6.36 23.51 -8.57
C ALA A 135 7.22 24.44 -7.68
N ASN A 136 8.51 24.13 -7.49
CA ASN A 136 9.46 24.92 -6.71
C ASN A 136 10.32 25.84 -7.59
N ILE A 137 9.98 26.00 -8.87
CA ILE A 137 10.66 26.87 -9.83
C ILE A 137 9.64 27.92 -10.29
N PHE A 138 9.92 29.18 -10.02
CA PHE A 138 9.05 30.32 -10.33
C PHE A 138 9.60 31.13 -11.49
N LEU A 139 8.73 31.42 -12.44
CA LEU A 139 9.02 32.24 -13.63
C LEU A 139 8.46 33.63 -13.42
N THR A 140 9.32 34.62 -13.28
CA THR A 140 8.89 35.99 -13.09
C THR A 140 8.37 36.60 -14.40
N LYS A 141 7.50 37.60 -14.31
CA LYS A 141 7.02 38.37 -15.48
C LYS A 141 8.15 38.98 -16.32
N ARG A 142 9.35 39.13 -15.73
CA ARG A 142 10.55 39.66 -16.40
C ARG A 142 11.37 38.59 -17.12
N GLY A 143 10.94 37.31 -17.06
CA GLY A 143 11.60 36.18 -17.71
C GLY A 143 12.74 35.56 -16.89
N ALA A 144 12.98 36.01 -15.66
CA ALA A 144 13.97 35.39 -14.77
C ALA A 144 13.38 34.22 -14.04
N VAL A 145 14.20 33.19 -13.80
CA VAL A 145 13.86 32.03 -12.98
C VAL A 145 14.23 32.31 -11.52
N LYS A 146 13.37 31.90 -10.59
CA LYS A 146 13.63 31.92 -9.14
C LYS A 146 13.37 30.54 -8.55
N VAL A 147 14.35 29.93 -7.87
CA VAL A 147 14.22 28.70 -7.11
C VAL A 147 13.62 29.02 -5.74
N LEU A 148 12.57 28.30 -5.37
CA LEU A 148 11.83 28.43 -4.11
C LEU A 148 12.19 27.28 -3.17
N ASP A 149 11.95 27.45 -1.87
CA ASP A 149 11.85 26.39 -0.84
C ASP A 149 13.04 25.42 -0.76
N PHE A 150 14.24 25.94 -0.52
CA PHE A 150 15.42 25.14 -0.23
C PHE A 150 15.18 24.26 1.01
N GLY A 151 15.03 22.96 0.80
CA GLY A 151 15.12 21.90 1.83
C GLY A 151 14.16 21.94 3.03
N LEU A 152 13.32 22.97 3.15
CA LEU A 152 12.52 23.30 4.33
C LEU A 152 11.55 22.19 4.83
N ALA A 153 11.29 21.15 4.04
CA ALA A 153 10.26 20.16 4.36
C ALA A 153 10.79 18.75 4.66
N LYS A 154 12.00 18.38 4.27
CA LYS A 154 12.47 16.99 4.37
C LYS A 154 13.36 16.67 5.58
N LEU A 155 13.81 17.67 6.33
CA LEU A 155 14.55 17.48 7.57
C LEU A 155 13.69 17.63 8.84
N ALA A 156 12.43 18.05 8.69
CA ALA A 156 11.46 17.99 9.80
C ALA A 156 11.15 16.54 10.25
N HIS A 157 11.39 15.55 9.37
CA HIS A 157 11.29 14.12 9.70
C HIS A 157 12.35 13.35 8.92
N PRO A 158 13.45 12.91 9.55
CA PRO A 158 14.30 11.85 9.00
C PRO A 158 13.49 10.57 8.74
N GLU A 159 12.41 10.35 9.50
CA GLU A 159 11.42 9.30 9.32
C GLU A 159 10.51 9.51 8.10
N MET A 160 10.19 10.77 7.70
CA MET A 160 9.38 11.01 6.48
C MET A 160 10.12 10.80 5.16
N ALA A 161 11.44 10.78 5.13
CA ALA A 161 12.17 10.31 3.95
C ALA A 161 12.11 8.77 3.84
N LEU A 162 11.98 8.07 4.97
CA LEU A 162 11.65 6.65 5.08
C LEU A 162 10.12 6.40 5.04
N GLU A 163 9.29 7.34 5.52
CA GLU A 163 7.82 7.26 5.48
C GLU A 163 7.22 7.47 4.08
N THR A 164 7.94 8.08 3.15
CA THR A 164 7.56 8.04 1.72
C THR A 164 7.90 6.70 1.07
N VAL A 165 8.60 5.81 1.78
CA VAL A 165 9.01 4.46 1.32
C VAL A 165 8.47 3.35 2.21
N GLY A 166 7.78 3.64 3.31
CA GLY A 166 7.15 2.64 4.17
C GLY A 166 7.27 2.95 5.65
N ALA A 167 6.38 3.75 6.17
CA ALA A 167 6.07 3.72 7.58
C ALA A 167 4.67 4.27 7.85
N THR A 168 3.79 3.37 8.18
CA THR A 168 2.64 3.64 9.02
C THR A 168 3.07 3.51 10.48
N THR A 169 3.12 4.58 11.25
CA THR A 169 2.91 4.54 12.68
C THR A 169 2.34 5.86 13.18
N GLN A 170 1.17 5.77 13.75
CA GLN A 170 0.49 6.58 14.74
C GLN A 170 0.93 8.06 14.83
N ASP A 171 0.01 8.94 14.43
CA ASP A 171 0.04 10.40 14.35
C ASP A 171 0.34 10.96 12.95
N SER A 172 -0.47 10.56 11.99
CA SER A 172 -0.51 11.21 10.68
C SER A 172 -1.42 12.42 10.69
N PRO A 173 -0.99 13.54 10.12
CA PRO A 173 -1.89 14.66 9.84
C PRO A 173 -2.91 14.25 8.79
N SER A 174 -4.17 14.63 9.03
CA SER A 174 -5.33 14.36 8.18
C SER A 174 -5.06 14.42 6.67
N PRO A 175 -5.55 13.44 5.90
CA PRO A 175 -5.31 13.31 4.46
C PRO A 175 -5.98 14.37 3.57
N ALA A 176 -6.62 15.39 4.15
CA ALA A 176 -7.40 16.37 3.39
C ALA A 176 -6.60 17.25 2.40
N HIS A 177 -5.26 17.18 2.42
CA HIS A 177 -4.41 17.92 1.48
C HIS A 177 -3.40 17.07 0.70
N LEU A 178 -3.42 15.75 0.86
CA LEU A 178 -2.55 14.81 0.13
C LEU A 178 -3.26 14.10 -1.03
N THR A 179 -4.56 14.30 -1.18
CA THR A 179 -5.42 13.62 -2.17
C THR A 179 -5.96 14.53 -3.27
N SER A 180 -5.14 15.47 -3.77
CA SER A 180 -5.32 15.85 -5.16
C SER A 180 -4.67 14.75 -5.99
N PRO A 181 -5.41 14.04 -6.88
CA PRO A 181 -4.82 13.06 -7.78
C PRO A 181 -3.74 13.75 -8.61
N GLY A 182 -2.48 13.40 -8.39
CA GLY A 182 -1.33 14.00 -9.09
C GLY A 182 -0.27 14.68 -8.23
N ALA A 183 -0.57 15.18 -7.02
CA ALA A 183 0.40 15.97 -6.25
C ALA A 183 1.46 15.11 -5.56
N THR A 184 1.15 13.93 -5.07
CA THR A 184 2.11 13.04 -4.37
C THR A 184 2.93 12.21 -5.37
N VAL A 185 2.29 11.67 -6.38
CA VAL A 185 2.92 10.91 -7.48
C VAL A 185 3.85 11.82 -8.29
N GLY A 186 3.47 13.09 -8.52
CA GLY A 186 4.28 14.07 -9.23
C GLY A 186 5.58 14.48 -8.53
N THR A 187 5.65 14.43 -7.20
CA THR A 187 6.86 14.83 -6.43
C THR A 187 7.93 13.74 -6.47
N ILE A 188 7.55 12.48 -6.44
CA ILE A 188 8.46 11.32 -6.44
C ILE A 188 9.25 11.23 -7.76
N ALA A 189 8.65 11.60 -8.88
CA ALA A 189 9.24 11.48 -10.21
C ALA A 189 10.52 12.32 -10.43
N TYR A 190 10.83 13.27 -9.53
CA TYR A 190 12.04 14.11 -9.58
C TYR A 190 13.12 13.68 -8.58
N MET A 191 12.89 12.63 -7.79
CA MET A 191 13.87 12.13 -6.83
C MET A 191 15.05 11.49 -7.54
N SER A 192 16.24 11.64 -6.96
CA SER A 192 17.43 10.92 -7.42
C SER A 192 17.44 9.46 -6.93
N PRO A 193 18.23 8.56 -7.58
CA PRO A 193 18.38 7.17 -7.13
C PRO A 193 18.82 7.04 -5.66
N GLU A 194 19.73 7.89 -5.21
CA GLU A 194 20.20 7.92 -3.83
C GLU A 194 19.13 8.38 -2.84
N GLN A 195 18.25 9.32 -3.24
CA GLN A 195 17.08 9.70 -2.45
C GLN A 195 16.07 8.55 -2.36
N ALA A 196 15.82 7.89 -3.49
CA ALA A 196 14.90 6.77 -3.55
C ALA A 196 15.38 5.56 -2.71
N ARG A 197 16.71 5.39 -2.57
CA ARG A 197 17.33 4.36 -1.72
C ARG A 197 17.52 4.79 -0.26
N GLY A 198 17.25 6.04 0.11
CA GLY A 198 17.48 6.56 1.47
C GLY A 198 18.97 6.66 1.84
N LEU A 199 19.86 6.82 0.86
CA LEU A 199 21.29 6.96 1.07
C LEU A 199 21.67 8.39 1.47
N GLU A 200 22.91 8.57 1.96
CA GLU A 200 23.44 9.91 2.24
C GLU A 200 23.51 10.74 0.94
N LEU A 201 22.99 11.97 1.03
CA LEU A 201 22.79 12.87 -0.10
C LEU A 201 23.91 13.89 -0.20
N ASP A 202 24.40 14.07 -1.44
CA ASP A 202 25.32 15.14 -1.79
C ASP A 202 24.72 16.06 -2.87
N THR A 203 25.50 17.02 -3.34
CA THR A 203 25.09 18.04 -4.33
C THR A 203 24.65 17.45 -5.66
N ARG A 204 25.08 16.22 -6.01
CA ARG A 204 24.75 15.52 -7.26
C ARG A 204 23.31 15.05 -7.30
N THR A 205 22.64 14.95 -6.13
CA THR A 205 21.20 14.72 -6.02
C THR A 205 20.39 15.80 -6.74
N ASP A 206 20.73 17.09 -6.52
CA ASP A 206 20.03 18.19 -7.17
C ASP A 206 20.28 18.22 -8.68
N LEU A 207 21.46 17.73 -9.13
CA LEU A 207 21.80 17.66 -10.56
C LEU A 207 20.95 16.62 -11.31
N PHE A 208 20.66 15.47 -10.67
CA PHE A 208 19.72 14.51 -11.21
C PHE A 208 18.30 15.08 -11.31
N SER A 209 17.83 15.72 -10.24
CA SER A 209 16.50 16.35 -10.22
C SER A 209 16.39 17.46 -11.27
N LEU A 210 17.45 18.27 -11.46
CA LEU A 210 17.50 19.26 -12.54
C LEU A 210 17.53 18.60 -13.93
N GLY A 211 18.24 17.50 -14.11
CA GLY A 211 18.21 16.68 -15.31
C GLY A 211 16.79 16.21 -15.66
N THR A 212 16.04 15.75 -14.66
CA THR A 212 14.62 15.37 -14.78
C THR A 212 13.75 16.56 -15.23
N VAL A 213 13.97 17.75 -14.67
CA VAL A 213 13.26 18.98 -15.07
C VAL A 213 13.63 19.37 -16.50
N ILE A 214 14.91 19.33 -16.90
CA ILE A 214 15.36 19.63 -18.26
C ILE A 214 14.78 18.64 -19.27
N TYR A 215 14.75 17.36 -18.94
CA TYR A 215 14.11 16.33 -19.78
C TYR A 215 12.62 16.69 -20.01
N GLN A 216 11.90 17.02 -18.94
CA GLN A 216 10.48 17.38 -19.05
C GLN A 216 10.28 18.69 -19.83
N MET A 217 11.14 19.68 -19.67
CA MET A 217 11.13 20.91 -20.47
C MET A 217 11.34 20.61 -21.97
N ALA A 218 12.21 19.64 -22.29
CA ALA A 218 12.56 19.27 -23.65
C ALA A 218 11.49 18.42 -24.36
N THR A 219 10.80 17.55 -23.62
CA THR A 219 9.90 16.53 -24.18
C THR A 219 8.43 16.71 -23.83
N GLY A 220 8.12 17.51 -22.81
CA GLY A 220 6.77 17.62 -22.20
C GLY A 220 6.38 16.40 -21.38
N ARG A 221 7.29 15.43 -21.17
CA ARG A 221 7.03 14.17 -20.44
C ARG A 221 8.07 13.96 -19.35
N LEU A 222 7.69 13.23 -18.31
CA LEU A 222 8.62 12.79 -17.27
C LEU A 222 9.53 11.66 -17.79
N PRO A 223 10.82 11.62 -17.44
CA PRO A 223 11.72 10.52 -17.80
C PRO A 223 11.36 9.22 -17.07
N PHE A 224 10.87 9.34 -15.84
CA PHE A 224 10.47 8.24 -14.98
C PHE A 224 9.01 8.44 -14.60
N ALA A 225 8.10 7.74 -15.26
CA ALA A 225 6.67 7.85 -15.06
C ALA A 225 6.08 6.49 -14.67
N GLY A 226 5.01 6.52 -13.90
CA GLY A 226 4.30 5.32 -13.49
C GLY A 226 2.99 5.66 -12.81
N ASN A 227 2.09 4.70 -12.75
CA ASN A 227 0.77 4.88 -12.14
C ASN A 227 0.80 4.78 -10.61
N THR A 228 1.91 4.29 -10.05
CA THR A 228 2.13 4.18 -8.60
C THR A 228 3.53 4.67 -8.22
N SER A 229 3.70 5.06 -6.95
CA SER A 229 5.00 5.44 -6.40
C SER A 229 6.05 4.34 -6.57
N ALA A 230 5.67 3.08 -6.40
CA ALA A 230 6.57 1.93 -6.55
C ALA A 230 7.09 1.79 -7.99
N VAL A 231 6.24 1.96 -8.99
CA VAL A 231 6.63 1.94 -10.41
C VAL A 231 7.57 3.10 -10.74
N ILE A 232 7.31 4.28 -10.16
CA ILE A 232 8.20 5.44 -10.35
C ILE A 232 9.55 5.20 -9.66
N PHE A 233 9.57 4.66 -8.44
CA PHE A 233 10.82 4.29 -7.76
C PHE A 233 11.61 3.25 -8.54
N HIS A 234 10.96 2.19 -9.04
CA HIS A 234 11.61 1.20 -9.90
C HIS A 234 12.19 1.85 -11.15
N ALA A 235 11.44 2.75 -11.82
CA ALA A 235 11.93 3.46 -12.99
C ALA A 235 13.14 4.36 -12.67
N ILE A 236 13.11 5.07 -11.53
CA ILE A 236 14.23 5.90 -11.07
C ILE A 236 15.48 5.04 -10.78
N LEU A 237 15.29 3.86 -10.20
CA LEU A 237 16.39 3.02 -9.74
C LEU A 237 17.01 2.15 -10.83
N GLU A 238 16.17 1.61 -11.75
CA GLU A 238 16.58 0.51 -12.62
C GLU A 238 16.35 0.76 -14.13
N LEU A 239 15.40 1.64 -14.51
CA LEU A 239 15.07 1.82 -15.92
C LEU A 239 15.78 3.03 -16.53
N GLU A 240 16.31 2.84 -17.74
CA GLU A 240 16.79 3.96 -18.55
C GLU A 240 15.60 4.77 -19.09
N PRO A 241 15.67 6.11 -19.08
CA PRO A 241 14.62 6.92 -19.65
C PRO A 241 14.60 6.78 -21.18
N VAL A 242 13.43 6.93 -21.79
CA VAL A 242 13.35 7.03 -23.25
C VAL A 242 14.23 8.21 -23.72
N PRO A 243 15.15 8.02 -24.67
CA PRO A 243 16.01 9.13 -25.12
C PRO A 243 15.20 10.35 -25.56
N ALA A 244 15.54 11.54 -25.05
CA ALA A 244 14.80 12.77 -25.33
C ALA A 244 14.65 13.05 -26.84
N LEU A 245 15.66 12.66 -27.63
CA LEU A 245 15.66 12.77 -29.11
C LEU A 245 14.63 11.89 -29.80
N GLN A 246 14.24 10.76 -29.20
CA GLN A 246 13.16 9.91 -29.74
C GLN A 246 11.79 10.57 -29.56
N LEU A 247 11.59 11.28 -28.47
CA LEU A 247 10.32 11.97 -28.18
C LEU A 247 10.21 13.33 -28.87
N ASN A 248 11.35 14.01 -29.06
CA ASN A 248 11.41 15.30 -29.75
C ASN A 248 12.65 15.33 -30.67
N PRO A 249 12.51 14.89 -31.92
CA PRO A 249 13.61 14.88 -32.90
C PRO A 249 14.15 16.27 -33.30
N ALA A 250 13.45 17.34 -32.95
CA ALA A 250 13.90 18.70 -33.23
C ALA A 250 14.98 19.23 -32.25
N LEU A 251 15.28 18.47 -31.19
CA LEU A 251 16.31 18.82 -30.22
C LEU A 251 17.71 18.64 -30.80
N PRO A 252 18.67 19.50 -30.43
CA PRO A 252 20.07 19.26 -30.77
C PRO A 252 20.60 17.98 -30.12
N PRO A 253 21.38 17.12 -30.84
CA PRO A 253 21.96 15.92 -30.25
C PRO A 253 22.72 16.16 -28.95
N LYS A 254 23.43 17.28 -28.87
CA LYS A 254 24.19 17.68 -27.67
C LYS A 254 23.31 17.90 -26.44
N LEU A 255 22.04 18.29 -26.58
CA LEU A 255 21.10 18.40 -25.46
C LEU A 255 20.72 16.99 -24.95
N GLY A 256 20.57 16.01 -25.85
CA GLY A 256 20.37 14.61 -25.48
C GLY A 256 21.50 14.09 -24.57
N GLU A 257 22.75 14.30 -24.98
CA GLU A 257 23.93 13.92 -24.21
C GLU A 257 23.99 14.60 -22.82
N ILE A 258 23.60 15.88 -22.73
CA ILE A 258 23.55 16.62 -21.47
C ILE A 258 22.49 16.02 -20.54
N ILE A 259 21.31 15.69 -21.06
CA ILE A 259 20.21 15.10 -20.33
C ILE A 259 20.59 13.69 -19.86
N GLU A 260 21.10 12.83 -20.73
CA GLU A 260 21.55 11.48 -20.41
C GLU A 260 22.56 11.49 -19.28
N LYS A 261 23.62 12.32 -19.40
CA LYS A 261 24.63 12.47 -18.36
C LYS A 261 24.06 12.99 -17.02
N ALA A 262 23.08 13.88 -17.05
CA ALA A 262 22.45 14.37 -15.82
C ALA A 262 21.56 13.30 -15.15
N LEU A 263 21.00 12.35 -15.92
CA LEU A 263 20.13 11.28 -15.46
C LEU A 263 20.84 9.95 -15.19
N GLU A 264 22.18 9.91 -15.25
CA GLU A 264 22.98 8.76 -14.86
C GLU A 264 22.61 8.25 -13.47
N LYS A 265 22.40 6.92 -13.36
CA LYS A 265 21.99 6.31 -12.10
C LYS A 265 23.14 6.28 -11.09
N ASP A 266 24.34 6.00 -11.59
CA ASP A 266 25.56 6.10 -10.79
C ASP A 266 25.97 7.57 -10.66
N ARG A 267 25.98 8.07 -9.43
CA ARG A 267 26.36 9.45 -9.15
C ARG A 267 27.80 9.78 -9.53
N GLU A 268 28.69 8.78 -9.63
CA GLU A 268 30.10 8.99 -10.04
C GLU A 268 30.23 9.24 -11.55
N LEU A 269 29.29 8.76 -12.37
CA LEU A 269 29.23 8.97 -13.82
C LEU A 269 28.45 10.24 -14.20
N ARG A 270 27.66 10.78 -13.27
CA ARG A 270 26.83 11.99 -13.44
C ARG A 270 27.69 13.26 -13.50
N TYR A 271 27.09 14.41 -13.75
CA TYR A 271 27.74 15.70 -13.49
C TYR A 271 28.19 15.80 -12.04
N GLN A 272 29.45 16.23 -11.82
CA GLN A 272 30.04 16.33 -10.48
C GLN A 272 29.77 17.69 -9.84
N SER A 273 29.48 18.73 -10.65
CA SER A 273 29.13 20.07 -10.15
C SER A 273 28.05 20.73 -11.01
N ALA A 274 27.28 21.62 -10.40
CA ALA A 274 26.31 22.45 -11.13
C ALA A 274 27.01 23.39 -12.12
N ALA A 275 28.26 23.82 -11.84
CA ALA A 275 29.09 24.62 -12.75
C ALA A 275 29.37 23.89 -14.07
N ASP A 276 29.64 22.57 -14.04
CA ASP A 276 29.89 21.78 -15.24
C ASP A 276 28.63 21.71 -16.12
N LEU A 277 27.48 21.36 -15.53
CA LEU A 277 26.17 21.34 -16.22
C LEU A 277 25.85 22.74 -16.82
N ARG A 278 26.01 23.80 -16.04
CA ARG A 278 25.86 25.18 -16.51
C ARG A 278 26.78 25.51 -17.70
N GLY A 279 28.02 25.03 -17.62
CA GLY A 279 29.03 25.24 -18.68
C GLY A 279 28.58 24.64 -20.00
N ASP A 280 28.07 23.39 -19.97
CA ASP A 280 27.61 22.68 -21.16
C ASP A 280 26.33 23.33 -21.74
N LEU A 281 25.36 23.69 -20.90
CA LEU A 281 24.15 24.40 -21.34
C LEU A 281 24.48 25.78 -21.96
N ARG A 282 25.43 26.52 -21.41
CA ARG A 282 25.90 27.80 -21.97
C ARG A 282 26.62 27.65 -23.30
N ARG A 283 27.40 26.58 -23.47
CA ARG A 283 28.06 26.29 -24.76
C ARG A 283 26.99 26.01 -25.81
N LEU A 284 26.06 25.12 -25.50
CA LEU A 284 24.97 24.77 -26.41
C LEU A 284 24.11 26.00 -26.77
N LYS A 285 23.81 26.87 -25.81
CA LYS A 285 23.06 28.10 -26.04
C LYS A 285 23.80 29.02 -27.05
N ARG A 286 25.11 29.23 -26.88
CA ARG A 286 25.94 30.03 -27.80
C ARG A 286 25.98 29.45 -29.21
N ASP A 287 26.13 28.11 -29.32
CA ASP A 287 26.17 27.40 -30.59
C ASP A 287 24.84 27.56 -31.35
N PHE A 288 23.73 27.46 -30.62
CA PHE A 288 22.38 27.66 -31.15
C PHE A 288 22.15 29.11 -31.60
N GLU A 289 22.54 30.09 -30.81
CA GLU A 289 22.42 31.52 -31.14
C GLU A 289 23.32 31.92 -32.33
N SER A 290 24.55 31.35 -32.44
CA SER A 290 25.44 31.61 -33.55
C SER A 290 24.95 30.96 -34.84
N GLY A 291 24.38 29.77 -34.79
CA GLY A 291 23.72 29.12 -35.93
C GLY A 291 22.52 29.91 -36.48
N ARG A 292 21.72 30.51 -35.60
CA ARG A 292 20.61 31.43 -36.02
C ARG A 292 21.12 32.72 -36.65
N LYS A 293 22.26 33.30 -36.21
CA LYS A 293 22.84 34.49 -36.81
C LYS A 293 23.47 34.20 -38.17
N ALA A 294 24.03 33.02 -38.41
CA ALA A 294 24.55 32.58 -39.69
C ALA A 294 23.44 32.31 -40.77
N GLY A 295 22.23 31.95 -40.31
CA GLY A 295 21.06 31.74 -41.17
C GLY A 295 20.28 33.01 -41.55
N ALA A 296 20.62 34.18 -41.02
CA ALA A 296 19.88 35.46 -41.18
C ALA A 296 20.62 36.51 -42.04
N SER A 297 21.58 36.15 -42.88
CA SER A 297 22.17 37.08 -43.89
C SER A 297 21.43 36.99 -45.21
N PRO A 298 21.00 38.13 -45.78
CA PRO A 298 20.27 38.10 -47.06
C PRO A 298 21.20 37.77 -48.23
N ALA A 299 20.72 36.95 -49.11
CA ALA A 299 21.37 36.59 -50.38
C ALA A 299 21.70 37.84 -51.21
N ALA A 300 22.97 38.04 -51.54
CA ALA A 300 23.40 38.89 -52.63
C ALA A 300 24.02 37.99 -53.74
N SER A 301 23.42 38.07 -54.91
CA SER A 301 23.75 37.47 -56.17
C SER A 301 25.14 37.81 -56.68
N GLY A 302 25.82 36.88 -57.37
CA GLY A 302 26.98 37.19 -58.20
C GLY A 302 27.80 35.96 -58.62
N SER A 303 27.41 35.39 -59.80
CA SER A 303 28.19 34.70 -60.84
C SER A 303 29.62 34.18 -60.56
N GLY A 304 29.82 32.89 -60.94
CA GLY A 304 31.02 32.06 -61.04
C GLY A 304 32.11 32.55 -62.06
N PRO A 305 32.99 31.69 -62.61
CA PRO A 305 33.27 30.29 -62.37
C PRO A 305 34.83 29.95 -62.30
N ALA A 306 35.10 28.65 -62.11
CA ALA A 306 36.24 27.83 -62.59
C ALA A 306 37.62 27.90 -61.93
N SER A 307 38.13 26.84 -61.52
CA SER A 307 39.11 25.91 -62.01
C SER A 307 40.09 25.36 -61.00
N THR A 308 40.08 24.10 -60.85
CA THR A 308 41.14 23.10 -60.98
C THR A 308 42.30 23.01 -60.04
N SER A 309 42.43 21.76 -59.64
CA SER A 309 43.67 20.98 -59.37
C SER A 309 44.51 21.32 -58.15
N GLY A 310 44.98 20.40 -57.39
CA GLY A 310 45.45 19.05 -57.61
C GLY A 310 46.12 18.66 -56.29
N LEU A 311 45.90 17.42 -56.00
CA LEU A 311 46.85 16.35 -55.65
C LEU A 311 48.04 16.60 -54.72
N ALA A 312 48.06 15.74 -53.76
CA ALA A 312 49.14 14.76 -53.42
C ALA A 312 49.75 14.99 -52.03
N SER A 313 49.49 14.10 -51.22
CA SER A 313 50.32 12.94 -50.76
C SER A 313 51.43 13.25 -49.79
N ALA A 314 51.34 12.53 -48.75
CA ALA A 314 52.23 11.55 -48.20
C ALA A 314 53.07 11.90 -46.98
N SER A 315 52.83 11.05 -46.02
CA SER A 315 53.78 10.16 -45.31
C SER A 315 54.88 10.75 -44.38
N GLY A 316 54.97 10.06 -43.33
CA GLY A 316 56.24 9.70 -42.64
C GLY A 316 56.27 10.05 -41.21
N SER A 317 55.93 9.20 -40.35
CA SER A 317 56.66 8.09 -39.68
C SER A 317 57.76 8.54 -38.73
N SER A 318 57.65 7.95 -37.56
CA SER A 318 58.67 7.32 -36.72
C SER A 318 59.32 8.25 -35.66
N THR A 319 59.28 7.82 -34.51
CA THR A 319 59.92 6.80 -33.68
C THR A 319 60.67 7.39 -32.47
N ARG A 320 60.40 6.75 -31.37
CA ARG A 320 61.31 6.39 -30.25
C ARG A 320 62.14 7.48 -29.56
N SER A 321 62.31 7.58 -28.28
CA SER A 321 62.72 6.51 -27.33
C SER A 321 62.80 7.11 -25.92
N SER A 322 62.48 6.34 -24.96
CA SER A 322 63.03 6.42 -23.59
C SER A 322 64.53 6.20 -23.65
N PRO A 323 65.31 6.45 -22.63
CA PRO A 323 65.29 5.78 -21.33
C PRO A 323 65.89 6.54 -20.10
N VAL A 324 65.60 6.09 -18.91
CA VAL A 324 66.41 5.41 -17.88
C VAL A 324 67.32 6.26 -16.96
N SER A 325 67.13 6.07 -15.69
CA SER A 325 68.02 5.93 -14.53
C SER A 325 68.70 7.19 -14.01
N ALA A 326 69.00 7.40 -12.78
CA ALA A 326 69.29 6.57 -11.60
C ALA A 326 69.52 7.48 -10.38
N ALA A 327 69.14 7.02 -9.21
CA ALA A 327 69.98 6.65 -8.09
C ALA A 327 70.69 7.74 -7.30
N GLY A 328 70.60 7.60 -6.01
CA GLY A 328 71.45 8.19 -4.98
C GLY A 328 70.68 8.55 -3.73
N SER A 329 70.44 7.71 -2.77
CA SER A 329 71.16 7.13 -1.61
C SER A 329 71.85 8.20 -0.75
N ILE A 330 71.60 8.00 0.56
CA ILE A 330 72.47 8.05 1.77
C ILE A 330 71.67 8.70 2.91
N ALA A 331 71.18 7.93 3.91
CA ALA A 331 71.83 7.54 5.19
C ALA A 331 71.99 8.73 6.15
N ALA A 332 71.66 8.70 7.38
CA ALA A 332 71.85 7.75 8.45
C ALA A 332 71.26 8.37 9.76
N GLU A 333 70.90 7.42 10.65
CA GLU A 333 71.12 7.42 12.12
C GLU A 333 70.41 8.46 12.96
N THR A 334 69.78 8.09 14.06
CA THR A 334 70.17 7.23 15.19
C THR A 334 69.02 6.96 16.12
N SER A 335 68.88 5.74 16.43
CA SER A 335 68.66 5.09 17.73
C SER A 335 68.14 5.86 18.93
N ALA A 336 67.05 5.36 19.52
CA ALA A 336 66.94 5.11 20.96
C ALA A 336 65.86 4.05 21.24
N SER A 337 66.28 2.98 21.82
CA SER A 337 65.54 1.85 22.33
C SER A 337 64.65 2.25 23.54
N PRO A 338 63.44 1.69 23.71
CA PRO A 338 62.76 1.70 24.98
C PRO A 338 62.79 0.31 25.60
N ALA A 339 63.68 0.09 26.53
CA ALA A 339 63.68 -1.05 27.45
C ALA A 339 63.42 -0.52 28.87
N ALA A 340 62.16 -0.35 29.26
CA ALA A 340 61.84 -0.11 30.70
C ALA A 340 60.35 -0.24 31.08
N VAL A 341 59.53 -1.03 30.36
CA VAL A 341 58.12 -1.20 30.77
C VAL A 341 57.71 -2.68 30.91
N ALA A 342 58.64 -3.64 30.77
CA ALA A 342 58.29 -5.07 30.84
C ALA A 342 58.52 -5.75 32.21
N ALA A 343 58.96 -5.01 33.26
CA ALA A 343 59.30 -5.64 34.55
C ALA A 343 58.27 -5.44 35.71
N ALA A 344 57.12 -4.75 35.45
CA ALA A 344 56.15 -4.49 36.51
C ALA A 344 54.86 -5.36 36.45
N ARG A 345 54.77 -6.30 35.53
CA ARG A 345 53.53 -7.12 35.40
C ARG A 345 53.65 -8.60 35.79
N SER A 346 54.84 -9.05 36.27
CA SER A 346 55.02 -10.47 36.63
C SER A 346 54.94 -10.76 38.13
N SER A 347 54.77 -9.73 38.97
CA SER A 347 54.74 -9.93 40.44
C SER A 347 53.31 -9.95 41.08
N GLN A 348 52.24 -9.71 40.30
CA GLN A 348 50.87 -9.77 40.87
C GLN A 348 50.15 -11.09 40.64
N SER A 349 50.57 -11.95 39.71
CA SER A 349 49.93 -13.25 39.47
C SER A 349 50.39 -14.36 40.45
N SER A 350 51.50 -14.20 41.14
CA SER A 350 51.96 -15.20 42.13
C SER A 350 51.33 -15.06 43.53
N ALA A 351 50.75 -13.90 43.84
CA ALA A 351 50.11 -13.71 45.13
C ALA A 351 48.67 -14.27 45.20
N VAL A 352 48.01 -14.36 44.04
CA VAL A 352 46.60 -14.87 43.98
C VAL A 352 46.57 -16.41 44.05
N VAL A 353 47.62 -17.10 43.50
CA VAL A 353 47.70 -18.58 43.57
C VAL A 353 48.11 -19.08 44.95
N ALA A 354 48.81 -18.27 45.77
CA ALA A 354 49.17 -18.65 47.14
C ALA A 354 48.03 -18.47 48.18
N ALA A 355 47.01 -17.67 47.87
CA ALA A 355 45.86 -17.48 48.75
C ALA A 355 44.76 -18.54 48.57
N ALA A 356 44.71 -19.20 47.37
CA ALA A 356 43.72 -20.22 47.05
C ALA A 356 43.90 -21.58 47.72
N GLY A 357 45.04 -21.79 48.38
CA GLY A 357 45.36 -23.08 49.03
C GLY A 357 44.82 -23.23 50.48
N ARG A 358 44.16 -22.23 51.04
CA ARG A 358 43.73 -22.33 52.47
C ARG A 358 42.22 -22.50 52.74
N HIS A 359 41.36 -22.42 51.71
CA HIS A 359 39.92 -22.70 51.92
C HIS A 359 39.37 -23.62 50.83
N LYS A 360 39.27 -24.91 51.14
CA LYS A 360 38.70 -25.93 50.19
C LYS A 360 37.23 -25.69 49.82
N VAL A 361 36.50 -24.79 50.45
CA VAL A 361 35.12 -24.43 50.15
C VAL A 361 35.06 -23.23 49.19
N GLY A 362 36.04 -22.31 49.18
CA GLY A 362 36.07 -21.15 48.29
C GLY A 362 36.44 -21.53 46.84
N THR A 363 37.30 -22.52 46.64
CA THR A 363 37.74 -22.93 45.28
C THR A 363 36.62 -23.56 44.45
N GLY A 364 35.70 -24.28 45.14
CA GLY A 364 34.52 -24.86 44.46
C GLY A 364 33.53 -23.77 43.97
N VAL A 365 33.33 -22.73 44.81
CA VAL A 365 32.41 -21.61 44.43
C VAL A 365 32.97 -20.78 43.29
N PHE A 366 34.28 -20.49 43.25
CA PHE A 366 34.93 -19.77 42.16
C PHE A 366 34.96 -20.58 40.86
N ALA A 367 35.13 -21.91 40.93
CA ALA A 367 35.09 -22.80 39.77
C ALA A 367 33.65 -22.85 39.20
N ILE A 368 32.61 -22.93 40.06
CA ILE A 368 31.20 -22.88 39.62
C ILE A 368 30.86 -21.50 39.04
N LEU A 369 31.30 -20.42 39.66
CA LEU A 369 31.09 -19.06 39.11
C LEU A 369 31.79 -18.88 37.76
N GLY A 370 33.01 -19.41 37.60
CA GLY A 370 33.76 -19.42 36.35
C GLY A 370 33.04 -20.20 35.23
N VAL A 371 32.48 -21.36 35.58
CA VAL A 371 31.66 -22.16 34.64
C VAL A 371 30.33 -21.43 34.28
N VAL A 372 29.67 -20.79 35.23
CA VAL A 372 28.47 -20.01 34.97
C VAL A 372 28.76 -18.79 34.08
N VAL A 373 29.89 -18.10 34.31
CA VAL A 373 30.31 -16.97 33.47
C VAL A 373 30.70 -17.45 32.06
N LEU A 374 31.34 -18.59 31.92
CA LEU A 374 31.67 -19.20 30.62
C LEU A 374 30.40 -19.67 29.89
N LEU A 375 29.44 -20.24 30.60
CA LEU A 375 28.14 -20.61 30.03
C LEU A 375 27.34 -19.38 29.65
N ALA A 376 27.31 -18.31 30.47
CA ALA A 376 26.69 -17.06 30.16
C ALA A 376 27.37 -16.34 28.98
N ALA A 377 28.71 -16.36 28.91
CA ALA A 377 29.46 -15.79 27.80
C ALA A 377 29.26 -16.64 26.52
N GLY A 378 29.25 -17.98 26.64
CA GLY A 378 28.92 -18.88 25.55
C GLY A 378 27.49 -18.71 25.06
N TYR A 379 26.54 -18.53 25.97
CA TYR A 379 25.14 -18.21 25.64
C TYR A 379 25.01 -16.80 25.04
N GLY A 380 25.73 -15.81 25.55
CA GLY A 380 25.78 -14.47 24.98
C GLY A 380 26.39 -14.45 23.57
N LEU A 381 27.49 -15.18 23.37
CA LEU A 381 28.11 -15.34 22.05
C LEU A 381 27.20 -16.13 21.10
N TYR A 382 26.56 -17.20 21.56
CA TYR A 382 25.58 -17.97 20.80
C TYR A 382 24.34 -17.12 20.45
N SER A 383 23.87 -16.28 21.37
CA SER A 383 22.78 -15.33 21.14
C SER A 383 23.17 -14.22 20.14
N LEU A 384 24.42 -13.75 20.19
CA LEU A 384 24.97 -12.75 19.23
C LEU A 384 25.21 -13.36 17.85
N LEU A 385 25.60 -14.62 17.76
CA LEU A 385 25.80 -15.36 16.51
C LEU A 385 24.45 -15.83 15.90
N ARG A 386 23.40 -15.94 16.71
CA ARG A 386 22.02 -16.20 16.30
C ARG A 386 21.29 -14.89 15.97
N HIS A 387 21.89 -13.99 15.22
CA HIS A 387 21.13 -12.92 14.59
C HIS A 387 20.19 -13.59 13.59
N GLN A 388 18.92 -13.73 13.96
CA GLN A 388 17.86 -14.06 13.02
C GLN A 388 17.82 -12.92 11.99
N THR A 389 18.42 -13.16 10.85
CA THR A 389 18.25 -12.25 9.71
C THR A 389 16.80 -12.34 9.30
N MET A 390 16.07 -11.24 9.43
CA MET A 390 14.68 -11.17 9.00
C MET A 390 14.60 -11.50 7.51
N PRO A 391 13.84 -12.55 7.09
CA PRO A 391 13.70 -12.89 5.69
C PRO A 391 13.00 -11.76 4.95
N PHE A 392 13.32 -11.61 3.68
CA PHE A 392 12.73 -10.57 2.81
C PHE A 392 12.86 -9.14 3.36
N ARG A 393 13.93 -8.85 4.11
CA ARG A 393 14.23 -7.49 4.56
C ARG A 393 14.49 -6.55 3.39
N ASN A 394 15.18 -7.06 2.37
CA ASN A 394 15.40 -6.39 1.10
C ASN A 394 14.90 -7.34 0.02
N PHE A 395 13.91 -6.95 -0.74
CA PHE A 395 13.33 -7.80 -1.77
C PHE A 395 13.00 -7.02 -3.04
N SER A 396 12.89 -7.73 -4.15
CA SER A 396 12.35 -7.23 -5.41
C SER A 396 11.00 -7.88 -5.69
N VAL A 397 10.09 -7.12 -6.29
CA VAL A 397 8.78 -7.62 -6.72
C VAL A 397 8.73 -7.63 -8.24
N SER A 398 8.38 -8.75 -8.83
CA SER A 398 8.20 -8.88 -10.28
C SER A 398 6.82 -9.47 -10.59
N LYS A 399 6.07 -8.82 -11.47
CA LYS A 399 4.79 -9.30 -11.96
C LYS A 399 5.02 -10.45 -12.94
N VAL A 400 4.25 -11.53 -12.81
CA VAL A 400 4.38 -12.76 -13.60
C VAL A 400 3.20 -12.96 -14.54
N THR A 401 2.01 -12.54 -14.14
CA THR A 401 0.79 -12.60 -14.96
C THR A 401 0.28 -11.20 -15.25
N GLU A 402 -0.49 -11.04 -16.31
CA GLU A 402 -1.13 -9.78 -16.70
C GLU A 402 -2.61 -9.99 -17.01
N GLU A 403 -3.16 -11.13 -16.58
CA GLU A 403 -4.51 -11.55 -16.90
C GLU A 403 -5.58 -10.85 -16.05
N GLY A 404 -5.18 -10.30 -14.89
CA GLY A 404 -6.05 -9.50 -14.02
C GLY A 404 -7.12 -10.28 -13.26
N ASN A 405 -7.12 -11.62 -13.33
CA ASN A 405 -8.21 -12.48 -12.82
C ASN A 405 -7.70 -13.74 -12.11
N VAL A 406 -6.51 -13.68 -11.54
CA VAL A 406 -5.92 -14.76 -10.73
C VAL A 406 -6.42 -14.68 -9.30
N ALA A 407 -6.85 -15.81 -8.71
CA ALA A 407 -7.30 -15.84 -7.33
C ALA A 407 -6.42 -16.68 -6.40
N LEU A 408 -5.78 -17.75 -6.90
CA LEU A 408 -4.90 -18.63 -6.11
C LEU A 408 -3.57 -18.85 -6.83
N VAL A 409 -2.51 -19.09 -6.03
CA VAL A 409 -1.17 -19.35 -6.57
C VAL A 409 -0.41 -20.38 -5.76
N ALA A 410 0.35 -21.23 -6.44
CA ALA A 410 1.38 -22.07 -5.83
C ALA A 410 2.66 -22.02 -6.68
N ILE A 411 3.83 -21.99 -6.00
CA ILE A 411 5.14 -22.09 -6.64
C ILE A 411 5.75 -23.47 -6.40
N SER A 412 6.39 -24.03 -7.44
CA SER A 412 7.09 -25.32 -7.30
C SER A 412 8.28 -25.19 -6.33
N PRO A 413 8.70 -26.29 -5.66
CA PRO A 413 9.80 -26.28 -4.72
C PRO A 413 11.12 -25.73 -5.31
N ASP A 414 11.37 -25.98 -6.61
CA ASP A 414 12.55 -25.48 -7.33
C ASP A 414 12.40 -24.05 -7.87
N GLY A 415 11.24 -23.43 -7.67
CA GLY A 415 10.94 -22.06 -8.10
C GLY A 415 10.74 -21.87 -9.60
N LYS A 416 10.68 -22.96 -10.39
CA LYS A 416 10.58 -22.87 -11.87
C LYS A 416 9.16 -22.85 -12.41
N TYR A 417 8.18 -23.33 -11.66
CA TYR A 417 6.80 -23.40 -12.09
C TYR A 417 5.89 -22.65 -11.13
N ILE A 418 4.91 -21.97 -11.70
CA ILE A 418 3.81 -21.33 -10.98
C ILE A 418 2.52 -21.94 -11.46
N LEU A 419 1.76 -22.50 -10.52
CA LEU A 419 0.39 -22.94 -10.74
C LEU A 419 -0.53 -21.81 -10.27
N SER A 420 -1.42 -21.36 -11.14
CA SER A 420 -2.39 -20.30 -10.85
C SER A 420 -3.81 -20.73 -11.18
N MET A 421 -4.76 -20.32 -10.34
CA MET A 421 -6.17 -20.45 -10.63
C MET A 421 -6.66 -19.13 -11.24
N VAL A 422 -7.20 -19.26 -12.44
CA VAL A 422 -7.71 -18.12 -13.24
C VAL A 422 -9.23 -18.26 -13.33
N ARG A 423 -9.95 -17.18 -13.06
CA ARG A 423 -11.42 -17.14 -13.19
C ARG A 423 -11.81 -16.24 -14.38
N ASP A 424 -12.42 -16.81 -15.40
CA ASP A 424 -12.92 -16.07 -16.57
C ASP A 424 -14.41 -16.39 -16.78
N LYS A 425 -15.24 -15.35 -16.86
CA LYS A 425 -16.69 -15.44 -17.08
C LYS A 425 -17.42 -16.44 -16.16
N GLY A 426 -17.01 -16.49 -14.89
CA GLY A 426 -17.57 -17.39 -13.89
C GLY A 426 -16.94 -18.78 -13.86
N LEU A 427 -16.21 -19.19 -14.91
CA LEU A 427 -15.53 -20.48 -14.96
C LEU A 427 -14.12 -20.39 -14.35
N ALA A 428 -13.72 -21.40 -13.59
CA ALA A 428 -12.40 -21.49 -12.99
C ALA A 428 -11.55 -22.55 -13.71
N SER A 429 -10.28 -22.25 -13.94
CA SER A 429 -9.30 -23.13 -14.59
C SER A 429 -7.96 -23.08 -13.88
N LEU A 430 -7.10 -24.12 -14.08
CA LEU A 430 -5.72 -24.10 -13.58
C LEU A 430 -4.73 -23.98 -14.74
N SER A 431 -3.81 -23.01 -14.62
CA SER A 431 -2.72 -22.76 -15.56
C SER A 431 -1.38 -22.96 -14.87
N LEU A 432 -0.47 -23.66 -15.54
CA LEU A 432 0.91 -23.88 -15.12
C LEU A 432 1.83 -23.03 -16.00
N ARG A 433 2.55 -22.09 -15.37
CA ARG A 433 3.53 -21.22 -16.04
C ARG A 433 4.94 -21.67 -15.69
N ASN A 434 5.78 -21.86 -16.72
CA ASN A 434 7.21 -22.04 -16.53
C ASN A 434 7.88 -20.67 -16.43
N VAL A 435 8.43 -20.32 -15.26
CA VAL A 435 8.98 -18.99 -14.97
C VAL A 435 10.18 -18.63 -15.88
N PRO A 436 11.19 -19.50 -16.11
CA PRO A 436 12.31 -19.20 -16.99
C PRO A 436 11.94 -18.93 -18.45
N THR A 437 10.97 -19.66 -19.00
CA THR A 437 10.59 -19.56 -20.43
C THR A 437 9.34 -18.73 -20.66
N ASN A 438 8.64 -18.37 -19.60
CA ASN A 438 7.34 -17.69 -19.61
C ASN A 438 6.24 -18.46 -20.40
N SER A 439 6.43 -19.75 -20.66
CA SER A 439 5.42 -20.57 -21.33
C SER A 439 4.31 -20.97 -20.38
N VAL A 440 3.08 -20.97 -20.86
CA VAL A 440 1.87 -21.31 -20.09
C VAL A 440 1.23 -22.56 -20.66
N THR A 441 0.85 -23.48 -19.78
CA THR A 441 0.10 -24.71 -20.13
C THR A 441 -1.14 -24.79 -19.26
N GLN A 442 -2.30 -24.95 -19.84
CA GLN A 442 -3.54 -25.20 -19.12
C GLN A 442 -3.55 -26.66 -18.64
N VAL A 443 -3.55 -26.85 -17.31
CA VAL A 443 -3.52 -28.19 -16.69
C VAL A 443 -4.88 -28.66 -16.20
N GLN A 444 -5.84 -27.75 -15.96
CA GLN A 444 -7.24 -28.06 -15.76
C GLN A 444 -8.10 -27.13 -16.62
N PRO A 445 -9.08 -27.66 -17.38
CA PRO A 445 -9.93 -26.85 -18.24
C PRO A 445 -10.88 -25.96 -17.41
N PRO A 446 -11.41 -24.87 -18.02
CA PRO A 446 -12.45 -24.06 -17.38
C PRO A 446 -13.68 -24.89 -17.04
N ALA A 447 -14.15 -24.77 -15.79
CA ALA A 447 -15.33 -25.46 -15.29
C ALA A 447 -16.03 -24.57 -14.26
N ASP A 448 -17.33 -24.81 -14.07
CA ASP A 448 -18.13 -24.17 -13.03
C ASP A 448 -17.88 -24.89 -11.70
N VAL A 449 -16.78 -24.53 -11.05
CA VAL A 449 -16.28 -25.15 -9.82
C VAL A 449 -15.63 -24.07 -8.93
N VAL A 450 -15.60 -24.31 -7.63
CA VAL A 450 -14.91 -23.45 -6.67
C VAL A 450 -13.62 -24.11 -6.23
N TYR A 451 -12.49 -23.43 -6.39
CA TYR A 451 -11.19 -23.86 -5.86
C TYR A 451 -10.91 -23.16 -4.53
N ASN A 452 -10.41 -23.95 -3.54
CA ASN A 452 -10.12 -23.46 -2.19
C ASN A 452 -8.65 -23.57 -1.78
N GLY A 453 -7.78 -24.10 -2.60
CA GLY A 453 -6.35 -24.14 -2.31
C GLY A 453 -5.54 -24.88 -3.38
N LEU A 454 -4.27 -24.45 -3.51
CA LEU A 454 -3.28 -25.04 -4.41
C LEU A 454 -1.99 -25.34 -3.63
N ARG A 455 -1.36 -26.49 -3.84
CA ARG A 455 -0.05 -26.85 -3.26
C ARG A 455 0.74 -27.75 -4.20
N PHE A 456 2.05 -27.60 -4.25
CA PHE A 456 2.95 -28.58 -4.85
C PHE A 456 3.33 -29.68 -3.86
N SER A 457 3.62 -30.88 -4.38
CA SER A 457 4.33 -31.90 -3.61
C SER A 457 5.75 -31.43 -3.28
N PRO A 458 6.35 -31.88 -2.17
CA PRO A 458 7.73 -31.50 -1.82
C PRO A 458 8.78 -31.89 -2.87
N ASP A 459 8.54 -32.94 -3.66
CA ASP A 459 9.38 -33.39 -4.77
C ASP A 459 9.13 -32.66 -6.10
N GLY A 460 8.06 -31.83 -6.16
CA GLY A 460 7.65 -31.06 -7.33
C GLY A 460 7.02 -31.86 -8.46
N ASN A 461 6.78 -33.17 -8.28
CA ASN A 461 6.24 -34.04 -9.34
C ASN A 461 4.72 -33.95 -9.49
N TYR A 462 4.04 -33.57 -8.40
CA TYR A 462 2.59 -33.44 -8.34
C TYR A 462 2.17 -32.06 -7.82
N PHE A 463 0.93 -31.72 -8.11
CA PHE A 463 0.25 -30.64 -7.40
C PHE A 463 -1.08 -31.15 -6.83
N TYR A 464 -1.46 -30.58 -5.69
CA TYR A 464 -2.69 -30.83 -4.97
C TYR A 464 -3.59 -29.61 -5.09
N PHE A 465 -4.89 -29.85 -5.22
CA PHE A 465 -5.88 -28.78 -5.22
C PHE A 465 -7.17 -29.26 -4.54
N VAL A 466 -7.82 -28.32 -3.87
CA VAL A 466 -9.14 -28.52 -3.28
C VAL A 466 -10.14 -27.81 -4.17
N ARG A 467 -11.17 -28.51 -4.61
CA ARG A 467 -12.25 -27.93 -5.39
C ARG A 467 -13.57 -28.65 -5.19
N SER A 468 -14.70 -27.95 -5.47
CA SER A 468 -16.00 -28.58 -5.65
C SER A 468 -16.08 -29.36 -6.96
N ASP A 469 -17.03 -30.30 -7.06
CA ASP A 469 -17.39 -30.90 -8.34
C ASP A 469 -18.60 -30.17 -8.96
N PRO A 470 -18.77 -30.21 -10.28
CA PRO A 470 -19.96 -29.65 -10.92
C PRO A 470 -21.25 -30.26 -10.36
N GLY A 471 -22.18 -29.42 -9.89
CA GLY A 471 -23.44 -29.84 -9.30
C GLY A 471 -23.40 -30.10 -7.79
N THR A 472 -22.24 -29.99 -7.13
CA THR A 472 -22.09 -30.07 -5.67
C THR A 472 -21.18 -28.90 -5.19
N PRO A 473 -21.61 -27.63 -5.35
CA PRO A 473 -20.76 -26.49 -5.04
C PRO A 473 -20.35 -26.40 -3.57
N ASP A 474 -21.18 -26.95 -2.68
CA ASP A 474 -20.99 -26.90 -1.23
C ASP A 474 -20.09 -28.01 -0.69
N LEU A 475 -19.75 -29.01 -1.50
CA LEU A 475 -18.88 -30.10 -1.09
C LEU A 475 -17.52 -30.02 -1.78
N GLN A 476 -16.46 -29.89 -0.99
CA GLN A 476 -15.09 -29.75 -1.48
C GLN A 476 -14.36 -31.10 -1.44
N PHE A 477 -13.54 -31.32 -2.47
CA PHE A 477 -12.77 -32.55 -2.64
C PHE A 477 -11.29 -32.25 -2.84
N LEU A 478 -10.43 -33.06 -2.23
CA LEU A 478 -8.99 -33.01 -2.47
C LEU A 478 -8.62 -33.85 -3.69
N TYR A 479 -7.92 -33.25 -4.62
CA TYR A 479 -7.36 -33.89 -5.80
C TYR A 479 -5.84 -33.79 -5.85
N ARG A 480 -5.21 -34.79 -6.50
CA ARG A 480 -3.81 -34.80 -6.90
C ARG A 480 -3.70 -34.94 -8.41
N ALA A 481 -2.80 -34.18 -9.04
CA ALA A 481 -2.51 -34.32 -10.47
C ALA A 481 -0.99 -34.25 -10.73
N PRO A 482 -0.49 -34.92 -11.80
CA PRO A 482 0.91 -34.80 -12.21
C PRO A 482 1.24 -33.37 -12.67
N LEU A 483 2.51 -32.93 -12.50
CA LEU A 483 2.98 -31.56 -12.80
C LEU A 483 2.55 -31.06 -14.19
N LEU A 484 2.72 -31.88 -15.21
CA LEU A 484 2.42 -31.49 -16.61
C LEU A 484 0.96 -31.73 -17.02
N GLY A 485 0.07 -31.92 -16.04
CA GLY A 485 -1.33 -32.22 -16.28
C GLY A 485 -1.58 -33.73 -16.46
N GLY A 486 -2.85 -34.08 -16.53
CA GLY A 486 -3.32 -35.45 -16.59
C GLY A 486 -4.67 -35.57 -15.87
N THR A 487 -5.22 -36.80 -15.79
CA THR A 487 -6.45 -37.03 -15.05
C THR A 487 -6.20 -36.86 -13.55
N PRO A 488 -6.89 -35.96 -12.87
CA PRO A 488 -6.77 -35.82 -11.42
C PRO A 488 -7.29 -37.06 -10.69
N GLU A 489 -6.57 -37.45 -9.65
CA GLU A 489 -6.98 -38.50 -8.71
C GLU A 489 -7.68 -37.87 -7.52
N LYS A 490 -8.91 -38.26 -7.20
CA LYS A 490 -9.63 -37.82 -6.01
C LYS A 490 -9.08 -38.57 -4.79
N LEU A 491 -8.57 -37.84 -3.81
CA LEU A 491 -7.93 -38.38 -2.62
C LEU A 491 -8.86 -38.36 -1.40
N ALA A 492 -9.59 -37.27 -1.19
CA ALA A 492 -10.47 -37.11 -0.02
C ALA A 492 -11.74 -36.36 -0.39
N GLU A 493 -12.78 -36.56 0.41
CA GLU A 493 -14.05 -35.86 0.36
C GLU A 493 -14.21 -35.00 1.62
N ASP A 494 -15.03 -33.95 1.54
CA ASP A 494 -15.37 -33.11 2.66
C ASP A 494 -14.11 -32.42 3.25
N VAL A 495 -13.47 -31.57 2.43
CA VAL A 495 -12.21 -30.88 2.71
C VAL A 495 -12.48 -29.39 2.71
N ASP A 496 -12.69 -28.79 3.89
CA ASP A 496 -13.21 -27.44 4.02
C ASP A 496 -12.13 -26.33 3.96
N THR A 497 -10.86 -26.69 3.93
CA THR A 497 -9.76 -25.73 3.87
C THR A 497 -8.75 -26.06 2.77
N ASN A 498 -7.79 -25.16 2.56
CA ASN A 498 -6.57 -25.49 1.85
C ASN A 498 -5.84 -26.65 2.57
N VAL A 499 -4.96 -27.34 1.84
CA VAL A 499 -4.21 -28.48 2.37
C VAL A 499 -2.74 -28.15 2.56
N THR A 500 -2.10 -28.85 3.50
CA THR A 500 -0.65 -28.88 3.65
C THR A 500 -0.12 -30.28 3.47
N VAL A 501 1.05 -30.44 2.87
CA VAL A 501 1.71 -31.72 2.62
C VAL A 501 2.84 -31.91 3.62
N SER A 502 2.98 -33.12 4.19
CA SER A 502 4.10 -33.41 5.08
C SER A 502 5.43 -33.29 4.34
N PRO A 503 6.54 -32.94 5.02
CA PRO A 503 7.85 -32.75 4.36
C PRO A 503 8.37 -34.01 3.65
N ASP A 504 7.98 -35.19 4.09
CA ASP A 504 8.30 -36.50 3.48
C ASP A 504 7.40 -36.85 2.28
N GLY A 505 6.39 -36.00 2.00
CA GLY A 505 5.44 -36.20 0.89
C GLY A 505 4.45 -37.34 1.07
N ARG A 506 4.36 -37.95 2.27
CA ARG A 506 3.53 -39.18 2.49
C ARG A 506 2.17 -38.89 3.09
N LYS A 507 1.95 -37.70 3.63
CA LYS A 507 0.70 -37.34 4.30
C LYS A 507 0.23 -35.95 3.85
N VAL A 508 -1.07 -35.71 3.96
CA VAL A 508 -1.70 -34.41 3.83
C VAL A 508 -2.53 -34.12 5.08
N ALA A 509 -2.62 -32.82 5.41
CA ALA A 509 -3.48 -32.38 6.50
C ALA A 509 -4.42 -31.27 6.02
N PHE A 510 -5.66 -31.29 6.53
CA PHE A 510 -6.73 -30.37 6.21
C PHE A 510 -7.76 -30.29 7.35
N MET A 511 -8.64 -29.31 7.32
CA MET A 511 -9.74 -29.21 8.28
C MET A 511 -11.01 -29.77 7.69
N ARG A 512 -11.85 -30.32 8.58
CA ARG A 512 -13.24 -30.75 8.34
C ARG A 512 -14.12 -30.15 9.42
N TYR A 513 -15.18 -29.47 9.01
CA TYR A 513 -16.15 -28.86 9.91
C TYR A 513 -17.47 -29.62 9.89
N ASP A 514 -18.23 -29.55 10.98
CA ASP A 514 -19.60 -30.11 11.09
C ASP A 514 -19.78 -31.59 10.78
N ASN A 515 -18.74 -32.35 10.49
CA ASN A 515 -18.83 -33.73 10.08
C ASN A 515 -17.86 -34.62 10.88
N PRO A 516 -18.36 -35.70 11.56
CA PRO A 516 -19.76 -36.09 11.68
C PRO A 516 -20.53 -35.33 12.78
N ASP A 517 -19.88 -34.52 13.57
CA ASP A 517 -20.48 -33.82 14.71
C ASP A 517 -20.72 -32.33 14.34
N PRO A 518 -21.99 -31.86 14.19
CA PRO A 518 -22.29 -30.45 13.95
C PRO A 518 -21.72 -29.55 15.05
N GLY A 519 -21.24 -28.34 14.68
CA GLY A 519 -20.64 -27.39 15.60
C GLY A 519 -19.24 -27.76 16.10
N LYS A 520 -18.55 -28.67 15.40
CA LYS A 520 -17.17 -29.05 15.72
C LYS A 520 -16.27 -29.03 14.50
N TYR A 521 -14.98 -28.67 14.74
CA TYR A 521 -13.93 -28.81 13.74
C TYR A 521 -13.03 -29.99 14.04
N ARG A 522 -12.39 -30.56 13.02
CA ARG A 522 -11.37 -31.58 13.11
C ARG A 522 -10.19 -31.29 12.18
N LEU A 523 -8.97 -31.36 12.73
CA LEU A 523 -7.75 -31.42 11.93
C LEU A 523 -7.50 -32.87 11.52
N ILE A 524 -7.67 -33.17 10.26
CA ILE A 524 -7.51 -34.51 9.69
C ILE A 524 -6.09 -34.62 9.10
N VAL A 525 -5.42 -35.70 9.40
CA VAL A 525 -4.18 -36.15 8.75
C VAL A 525 -4.49 -37.42 7.96
N ARG A 526 -4.31 -37.36 6.64
CA ARG A 526 -4.54 -38.48 5.72
C ARG A 526 -3.22 -39.02 5.18
N SER A 527 -3.05 -40.33 5.22
CA SER A 527 -1.96 -41.03 4.56
C SER A 527 -2.22 -41.12 3.05
N LEU A 528 -1.19 -40.80 2.25
CA LEU A 528 -1.24 -40.89 0.78
C LEU A 528 -0.89 -42.27 0.25
N GLU A 529 -0.40 -43.18 1.10
CA GLU A 529 -0.05 -44.53 0.74
C GLU A 529 -1.26 -45.51 0.83
N ASP A 530 -2.01 -45.44 1.94
CA ASP A 530 -3.14 -46.38 2.22
C ASP A 530 -4.49 -45.65 2.33
N GLY A 531 -4.51 -44.31 2.25
CA GLY A 531 -5.73 -43.50 2.34
C GLY A 531 -6.32 -43.40 3.76
N GLY A 532 -5.63 -43.91 4.78
CA GLY A 532 -6.10 -43.87 6.18
C GLY A 532 -6.17 -42.44 6.71
N GLU A 533 -7.28 -42.08 7.37
CA GLU A 533 -7.49 -40.78 8.00
C GLU A 533 -7.42 -40.87 9.52
N THR A 534 -6.79 -39.88 10.15
CA THR A 534 -6.72 -39.74 11.61
C THR A 534 -7.07 -38.32 11.99
N ALA A 535 -8.03 -38.12 12.89
CA ALA A 535 -8.29 -36.83 13.50
C ALA A 535 -7.18 -36.54 14.53
N LEU A 536 -6.32 -35.62 14.22
CA LEU A 536 -5.19 -35.23 15.07
C LEU A 536 -5.62 -34.30 16.21
N ALA A 537 -6.53 -33.39 15.93
CA ALA A 537 -7.09 -32.46 16.89
C ALA A 537 -8.56 -32.17 16.55
N SER A 538 -9.36 -31.80 17.56
CA SER A 538 -10.76 -31.41 17.39
C SER A 538 -11.14 -30.37 18.45
N GLY A 539 -12.16 -29.58 18.20
CA GLY A 539 -12.70 -28.57 19.11
C GLY A 539 -14.09 -28.11 18.72
N ALA A 540 -14.66 -27.22 19.50
CA ALA A 540 -15.92 -26.57 19.19
C ALA A 540 -15.72 -25.43 18.16
N GLU A 541 -16.76 -25.11 17.40
CA GLU A 541 -16.74 -24.10 16.33
C GLU A 541 -16.47 -22.68 16.86
N GLU A 542 -16.74 -22.42 18.14
CA GLU A 542 -16.46 -21.14 18.81
C GLU A 542 -14.99 -20.73 18.75
N HIS A 543 -14.05 -21.68 18.57
CA HIS A 543 -12.61 -21.49 18.42
C HIS A 543 -12.10 -22.30 17.22
N THR A 544 -12.59 -21.97 16.06
CA THR A 544 -12.29 -22.72 14.83
C THR A 544 -10.84 -22.58 14.41
N LEU A 545 -10.19 -23.73 14.17
CA LEU A 545 -8.87 -23.76 13.53
C LEU A 545 -9.02 -23.77 12.00
N SER A 546 -8.15 -23.05 11.30
CA SER A 546 -8.10 -22.98 9.84
C SER A 546 -6.66 -22.89 9.33
N GLY A 547 -6.46 -22.99 8.01
CA GLY A 547 -5.18 -22.73 7.35
C GLY A 547 -4.01 -23.60 7.86
N PRO A 548 -4.08 -24.93 7.85
CA PRO A 548 -3.03 -25.77 8.39
C PRO A 548 -1.72 -25.62 7.60
N ALA A 549 -0.58 -25.55 8.30
CA ALA A 549 0.76 -25.45 7.72
C ALA A 549 1.72 -26.41 8.46
N TRP A 550 2.23 -27.41 7.74
CA TRP A 550 3.14 -28.41 8.30
C TRP A 550 4.56 -27.85 8.44
N SER A 551 5.17 -28.02 9.63
CA SER A 551 6.56 -27.58 9.86
C SER A 551 7.57 -28.37 9.02
N PRO A 552 8.71 -27.77 8.64
CA PRO A 552 9.75 -28.46 7.84
C PRO A 552 10.35 -29.69 8.50
N ASP A 553 10.34 -29.78 9.84
CA ASP A 553 10.83 -30.95 10.60
C ASP A 553 9.75 -32.04 10.75
N GLY A 554 8.55 -31.83 10.27
CA GLY A 554 7.44 -32.78 10.27
C GLY A 554 6.76 -33.00 11.63
N LYS A 555 7.11 -32.24 12.67
CA LYS A 555 6.65 -32.48 14.05
C LYS A 555 5.44 -31.65 14.46
N THR A 556 5.20 -30.53 13.80
CA THR A 556 4.18 -29.56 14.18
C THR A 556 3.33 -29.18 12.98
N ILE A 557 2.03 -29.00 13.18
CA ILE A 557 1.13 -28.32 12.25
C ILE A 557 0.69 -27.03 12.91
N LEU A 558 1.00 -25.89 12.29
CA LEU A 558 0.44 -24.60 12.72
C LEU A 558 -0.92 -24.40 12.08
N CYS A 559 -1.86 -23.90 12.87
CA CYS A 559 -3.19 -23.51 12.43
C CYS A 559 -3.49 -22.09 12.89
N ILE A 560 -4.35 -21.40 12.17
CA ILE A 560 -4.93 -20.13 12.59
C ILE A 560 -6.12 -20.47 13.48
N GLU A 561 -6.18 -19.88 14.66
CA GLU A 561 -7.34 -19.92 15.54
C GLU A 561 -8.14 -18.64 15.35
N ASN A 562 -9.37 -18.73 14.91
CA ASN A 562 -10.29 -17.62 14.85
C ASN A 562 -10.98 -17.47 16.20
N GLN A 563 -10.91 -16.28 16.79
CA GLN A 563 -11.49 -15.94 18.09
C GLN A 563 -12.62 -14.92 17.88
N PRO A 564 -13.84 -15.34 17.57
CA PRO A 564 -14.93 -14.43 17.23
C PRO A 564 -15.30 -13.47 18.36
N GLU A 565 -15.06 -13.86 19.62
CA GLU A 565 -15.37 -13.05 20.80
C GLU A 565 -14.57 -11.72 20.90
N ASN A 566 -13.45 -11.59 20.21
CA ASN A 566 -12.63 -10.37 20.21
C ASN A 566 -12.22 -9.93 18.80
N ALA A 567 -12.79 -10.57 17.75
CA ALA A 567 -12.49 -10.34 16.34
C ALA A 567 -10.98 -10.41 16.04
N LYS A 568 -10.30 -11.38 16.65
CA LYS A 568 -8.86 -11.59 16.52
C LYS A 568 -8.55 -12.98 16.02
N SER A 569 -7.39 -13.11 15.41
CA SER A 569 -6.83 -14.40 15.02
C SER A 569 -5.58 -14.68 15.84
N GLY A 570 -5.39 -15.93 16.21
CA GLY A 570 -4.20 -16.43 16.87
C GLY A 570 -3.51 -17.51 16.04
N LEU A 571 -2.34 -17.95 16.47
CA LEU A 571 -1.65 -19.14 15.95
C LEU A 571 -1.59 -20.20 17.02
N VAL A 572 -1.99 -21.41 16.64
CA VAL A 572 -1.96 -22.61 17.46
C VAL A 572 -1.05 -23.66 16.83
N ALA A 573 -0.09 -24.15 17.60
CA ALA A 573 0.79 -25.25 17.23
C ALA A 573 0.17 -26.56 17.69
N VAL A 574 0.02 -27.52 16.78
CA VAL A 574 -0.48 -28.87 17.05
C VAL A 574 0.67 -29.86 16.88
N ASP A 575 1.05 -30.58 17.91
CA ASP A 575 2.06 -31.65 17.86
C ASP A 575 1.53 -32.84 17.06
N VAL A 576 2.24 -33.23 15.99
CA VAL A 576 1.78 -34.26 15.03
C VAL A 576 1.68 -35.64 15.65
N LYS A 577 2.45 -35.91 16.71
CA LYS A 577 2.48 -37.24 17.36
C LYS A 577 1.41 -37.39 18.43
N THR A 578 1.15 -36.32 19.18
CA THR A 578 0.31 -36.34 20.36
C THR A 578 -1.05 -35.67 20.17
N GLY A 579 -1.20 -34.80 19.15
CA GLY A 579 -2.37 -33.96 18.97
C GLY A 579 -2.47 -32.79 19.97
N GLN A 580 -1.44 -32.59 20.80
CA GLN A 580 -1.44 -31.56 21.82
C GLN A 580 -1.37 -30.17 21.17
N GLN A 581 -2.25 -29.28 21.60
CA GLN A 581 -2.34 -27.90 21.08
C GLN A 581 -1.69 -26.92 22.06
N HIS A 582 -0.94 -25.94 21.53
CA HIS A 582 -0.46 -24.80 22.31
C HIS A 582 -0.53 -23.51 21.49
N SER A 583 -1.03 -22.46 22.13
CA SER A 583 -1.08 -21.14 21.53
C SER A 583 0.34 -20.57 21.42
N LEU A 584 0.70 -20.14 20.20
CA LEU A 584 1.97 -19.50 19.87
C LEU A 584 1.85 -17.97 19.94
N MET A 585 0.73 -17.45 19.47
CA MET A 585 0.44 -16.01 19.42
C MET A 585 -1.06 -15.82 19.66
N ALA A 586 -1.41 -14.93 20.57
CA ALA A 586 -2.79 -14.80 21.04
C ALA A 586 -3.62 -13.72 20.32
N SER A 587 -3.04 -12.91 19.43
CA SER A 587 -3.74 -11.71 18.94
C SER A 587 -3.08 -11.09 17.70
N ALA A 588 -3.73 -11.23 16.55
CA ALA A 588 -3.57 -10.37 15.38
C ALA A 588 -4.96 -9.89 14.94
N ASP A 589 -5.04 -8.80 14.16
CA ASP A 589 -6.34 -8.26 13.73
C ASP A 589 -7.07 -9.21 12.76
N GLY A 590 -6.38 -9.82 11.83
CA GLY A 590 -6.88 -10.89 10.97
C GLY A 590 -5.70 -11.59 10.34
N MET A 591 -5.60 -12.90 10.51
CA MET A 591 -4.47 -13.67 9.99
C MET A 591 -4.92 -14.69 8.94
N GLY A 592 -4.13 -14.83 7.87
CA GLY A 592 -4.37 -15.80 6.80
C GLY A 592 -3.11 -16.52 6.35
N LEU A 593 -3.30 -17.74 5.86
CA LEU A 593 -2.38 -18.52 5.04
C LEU A 593 -0.93 -18.65 5.58
N PRO A 594 -0.72 -19.25 6.77
CA PRO A 594 0.62 -19.42 7.31
C PRO A 594 1.45 -20.33 6.39
N THR A 595 2.68 -19.90 6.10
CA THR A 595 3.62 -20.61 5.23
C THR A 595 4.98 -20.64 5.91
N TRP A 596 5.49 -21.86 6.25
CA TRP A 596 6.75 -22.01 6.95
C TRP A 596 7.95 -21.59 6.13
N MET A 597 8.92 -20.94 6.78
CA MET A 597 10.27 -20.81 6.27
C MET A 597 10.96 -22.18 6.29
N PRO A 598 11.75 -22.54 5.25
CA PRO A 598 12.39 -23.86 5.16
C PRO A 598 13.36 -24.20 6.30
N ASP A 599 13.92 -23.19 6.94
CA ASP A 599 14.83 -23.33 8.10
C ASP A 599 14.09 -23.59 9.42
N GLY A 600 12.75 -23.54 9.40
CA GLY A 600 11.91 -23.75 10.58
C GLY A 600 11.99 -22.66 11.64
N GLN A 601 12.64 -21.51 11.39
CA GLN A 601 12.81 -20.43 12.37
C GLN A 601 11.61 -19.47 12.43
N GLY A 602 10.64 -19.64 11.56
CA GLY A 602 9.45 -18.81 11.51
C GLY A 602 8.57 -19.13 10.31
N LEU A 603 7.59 -18.28 10.08
CA LEU A 603 6.62 -18.41 9.01
C LEU A 603 6.27 -17.04 8.42
N LEU A 604 5.87 -17.03 7.16
CA LEU A 604 5.19 -15.93 6.51
C LEU A 604 3.68 -16.11 6.66
N ALA A 605 2.96 -15.04 6.86
CA ALA A 605 1.50 -15.04 6.93
C ALA A 605 0.95 -13.75 6.31
N LEU A 606 -0.34 -13.73 6.02
CA LEU A 606 -1.07 -12.50 5.71
C LEU A 606 -1.62 -11.91 7.01
N ASP A 607 -1.42 -10.64 7.22
CA ASP A 607 -1.98 -9.86 8.33
C ASP A 607 -2.89 -8.77 7.75
N THR A 608 -4.14 -8.78 8.13
CA THR A 608 -5.15 -7.86 7.62
C THR A 608 -5.28 -6.70 8.58
N ASP A 609 -4.88 -5.52 8.15
CA ASP A 609 -4.88 -4.31 8.95
C ASP A 609 -6.32 -3.77 9.16
N ARG A 610 -6.72 -3.65 10.40
CA ARG A 610 -7.99 -3.07 10.83
C ARG A 610 -8.17 -1.62 10.34
N SER A 611 -7.09 -0.85 10.26
CA SER A 611 -7.14 0.54 9.79
C SER A 611 -7.58 0.67 8.34
N THR A 612 -7.54 -0.42 7.58
CA THR A 612 -8.01 -0.51 6.19
C THR A 612 -9.40 -1.14 6.06
N ASN A 613 -10.14 -1.26 7.15
CA ASN A 613 -11.41 -1.99 7.21
C ASN A 613 -11.31 -3.41 6.65
N TYR A 614 -10.22 -4.12 7.00
CA TYR A 614 -9.87 -5.47 6.54
C TYR A 614 -9.80 -5.64 5.01
N THR A 615 -9.69 -4.55 4.25
CA THR A 615 -9.62 -4.61 2.79
C THR A 615 -8.22 -4.80 2.24
N ARG A 616 -7.18 -4.69 3.09
CA ARG A 616 -5.77 -4.85 2.69
C ARG A 616 -5.05 -5.82 3.61
N ALA A 617 -4.56 -6.89 3.03
CA ALA A 617 -3.68 -7.81 3.71
C ALA A 617 -2.22 -7.53 3.33
N GLN A 618 -1.34 -7.50 4.31
CA GLN A 618 0.11 -7.34 4.17
C GLN A 618 0.82 -8.64 4.55
N ILE A 619 2.00 -8.85 4.00
CA ILE A 619 2.82 -10.02 4.32
C ILE A 619 3.63 -9.72 5.57
N VAL A 620 3.56 -10.63 6.54
CA VAL A 620 4.29 -10.54 7.81
C VAL A 620 5.14 -11.79 8.02
N PHE A 621 6.23 -11.63 8.75
CA PHE A 621 7.04 -12.71 9.28
C PHE A 621 6.76 -12.90 10.76
N ILE A 622 6.55 -14.13 11.19
CA ILE A 622 6.32 -14.50 12.58
C ILE A 622 7.41 -15.47 13.01
N SER A 623 8.22 -15.08 14.00
CA SER A 623 9.30 -15.93 14.51
C SER A 623 8.76 -17.15 15.25
N TYR A 624 9.44 -18.29 15.13
CA TYR A 624 9.10 -19.51 15.87
C TYR A 624 10.29 -19.95 16.74
N PRO A 625 10.08 -20.32 18.00
CA PRO A 625 8.80 -20.44 18.73
C PRO A 625 8.31 -19.16 19.42
N GLU A 626 8.95 -18.00 19.29
CA GLU A 626 8.69 -16.81 20.08
C GLU A 626 7.36 -16.10 19.71
N GLY A 627 6.80 -16.36 18.53
CA GLY A 627 5.54 -15.75 18.05
C GLY A 627 5.62 -14.23 17.81
N ARG A 628 6.81 -13.67 17.52
CA ARG A 628 6.95 -12.22 17.27
C ARG A 628 6.61 -11.92 15.83
N LEU A 629 5.64 -11.03 15.65
CA LEU A 629 5.23 -10.52 14.35
C LEU A 629 6.15 -9.38 13.90
N SER A 630 6.60 -9.45 12.65
CA SER A 630 7.41 -8.42 11.99
C SER A 630 6.93 -8.25 10.55
N PRO A 631 6.57 -7.03 10.12
CA PRO A 631 6.05 -6.83 8.77
C PRO A 631 7.15 -6.99 7.71
N VAL A 632 6.80 -7.69 6.63
CA VAL A 632 7.60 -7.86 5.41
C VAL A 632 7.22 -6.80 4.39
N THR A 633 5.91 -6.67 4.09
CA THR A 633 5.40 -5.60 3.22
C THR A 633 4.71 -4.52 4.05
N ARG A 634 4.77 -3.27 3.57
CA ARG A 634 4.11 -2.10 4.15
C ARG A 634 3.76 -1.13 3.03
N ASP A 635 2.98 -1.59 2.08
CA ASP A 635 2.59 -0.79 0.93
C ASP A 635 1.06 -0.68 0.82
N THR A 636 0.59 -0.03 -0.20
CA THR A 636 -0.84 0.19 -0.44
C THR A 636 -1.50 -0.96 -1.21
N ASN A 637 -0.76 -2.03 -1.49
CA ASN A 637 -1.28 -3.18 -2.21
C ASN A 637 -2.04 -4.11 -1.26
N ASN A 638 -2.88 -4.97 -1.85
CA ASN A 638 -3.55 -6.05 -1.16
C ASN A 638 -2.97 -7.38 -1.65
N TYR A 639 -2.43 -8.17 -0.73
CA TYR A 639 -1.86 -9.48 -1.02
C TYR A 639 -2.83 -10.57 -0.60
N SER A 640 -3.01 -11.57 -1.45
CA SER A 640 -3.77 -12.78 -1.13
C SER A 640 -2.99 -13.99 -1.60
N ASP A 641 -3.20 -15.11 -0.95
CA ASP A 641 -2.47 -16.36 -1.13
C ASP A 641 -0.94 -16.24 -1.02
N LEU A 642 -0.30 -17.24 -0.41
CA LEU A 642 1.14 -17.28 -0.20
C LEU A 642 1.70 -18.67 -0.53
N SER A 643 2.75 -18.72 -1.34
CA SER A 643 3.46 -19.95 -1.63
C SER A 643 4.96 -19.70 -1.76
N LEU A 644 5.77 -20.40 -0.95
CA LEU A 644 7.22 -20.20 -0.85
C LEU A 644 7.95 -21.35 -1.52
N ALA A 645 8.98 -21.03 -2.33
CA ALA A 645 9.87 -22.03 -2.89
C ALA A 645 10.75 -22.67 -1.79
N ALA A 646 11.22 -23.90 -2.01
CA ALA A 646 11.98 -24.66 -1.01
C ALA A 646 13.31 -24.01 -0.59
N ASN A 647 13.86 -23.11 -1.41
CA ASN A 647 15.06 -22.34 -1.06
C ASN A 647 14.78 -21.17 -0.08
N GLY A 648 13.53 -20.86 0.21
CA GLY A 648 13.13 -19.75 1.10
C GLY A 648 13.37 -18.35 0.54
N GLN A 649 13.80 -18.22 -0.72
CA GLN A 649 14.20 -16.93 -1.32
C GLN A 649 13.18 -16.36 -2.32
N VAL A 650 12.21 -17.18 -2.75
CA VAL A 650 11.21 -16.78 -3.73
C VAL A 650 9.82 -17.07 -3.18
N LEU A 651 9.05 -16.03 -2.98
CA LEU A 651 7.66 -16.08 -2.55
C LEU A 651 6.76 -15.71 -3.73
N ALA A 652 5.80 -16.56 -4.05
CA ALA A 652 4.71 -16.24 -4.96
C ALA A 652 3.49 -15.81 -4.15
N THR A 653 2.85 -14.74 -4.59
CA THR A 653 1.62 -14.22 -4.00
C THR A 653 0.73 -13.60 -5.08
N VAL A 654 -0.55 -13.46 -4.80
CA VAL A 654 -1.48 -12.74 -5.66
C VAL A 654 -1.55 -11.31 -5.17
N LEU A 655 -1.27 -10.37 -6.08
CA LEU A 655 -1.40 -8.93 -5.86
C LEU A 655 -2.75 -8.49 -6.45
N SER A 656 -3.64 -7.98 -5.60
CA SER A 656 -4.96 -7.50 -6.00
C SER A 656 -5.05 -5.98 -5.92
N GLN A 657 -5.53 -5.35 -7.00
CA GLN A 657 -5.75 -3.91 -7.09
C GLN A 657 -7.19 -3.65 -7.50
N GLY A 658 -8.02 -3.22 -6.57
CA GLY A 658 -9.42 -2.89 -6.84
C GLY A 658 -9.59 -1.50 -7.45
N ARG A 659 -10.46 -1.42 -8.48
CA ARG A 659 -10.94 -0.16 -9.04
C ARG A 659 -12.45 -0.10 -8.88
N TRP A 660 -12.89 0.60 -7.86
CA TRP A 660 -14.30 0.75 -7.54
C TRP A 660 -14.72 2.20 -7.65
N ASN A 661 -15.94 2.43 -8.07
CA ASN A 661 -16.50 3.77 -8.23
C ASN A 661 -17.97 3.79 -7.82
N VAL A 662 -18.39 4.94 -7.31
CA VAL A 662 -19.82 5.24 -7.07
C VAL A 662 -20.43 5.78 -8.34
N PHE A 663 -21.56 5.20 -8.73
CA PHE A 663 -22.37 5.63 -9.87
C PHE A 663 -23.77 6.01 -9.42
N VAL A 664 -24.39 6.89 -10.18
CA VAL A 664 -25.81 7.28 -10.01
C VAL A 664 -26.51 7.23 -11.37
N MET A 665 -27.69 6.68 -11.40
CA MET A 665 -28.56 6.67 -12.58
C MET A 665 -30.03 6.94 -12.21
N PRO A 666 -30.90 7.38 -13.15
CA PRO A 666 -32.34 7.41 -12.92
C PRO A 666 -32.88 6.00 -12.64
N ALA A 667 -33.71 5.84 -11.62
CA ALA A 667 -34.24 4.53 -11.20
C ALA A 667 -35.11 3.81 -12.24
N THR A 668 -35.60 4.54 -13.26
CA THR A 668 -36.45 4.03 -14.35
C THR A 668 -35.73 3.86 -15.68
N SER A 669 -34.46 4.27 -15.77
CA SER A 669 -33.68 4.22 -17.00
C SER A 669 -32.83 2.95 -17.10
N GLY A 670 -32.39 2.62 -18.31
CA GLY A 670 -31.42 1.57 -18.56
C GLY A 670 -30.02 1.90 -18.02
N SER A 671 -29.20 0.89 -17.86
CA SER A 671 -27.80 0.98 -17.33
C SER A 671 -26.88 1.91 -18.15
N SER A 672 -27.25 2.31 -19.37
CA SER A 672 -26.51 3.27 -20.20
C SER A 672 -26.41 4.69 -19.62
N ASP A 673 -27.35 5.04 -18.73
CA ASP A 673 -27.44 6.39 -18.16
C ASP A 673 -26.73 6.53 -16.81
N ALA A 674 -25.95 5.52 -16.44
CA ALA A 674 -25.16 5.53 -15.21
C ALA A 674 -24.00 6.54 -15.31
N ARG A 675 -23.96 7.51 -14.39
CA ARG A 675 -22.94 8.55 -14.30
C ARG A 675 -22.04 8.29 -13.10
N GLN A 676 -20.74 8.26 -13.32
CA GLN A 676 -19.76 8.15 -12.24
C GLN A 676 -19.74 9.43 -11.40
N VAL A 677 -19.79 9.27 -10.07
CA VAL A 677 -19.79 10.36 -9.09
C VAL A 677 -18.42 10.52 -8.44
N GLY A 678 -17.72 9.43 -8.18
CA GLY A 678 -16.40 9.44 -7.56
C GLY A 678 -15.80 8.05 -7.40
N PRO A 679 -14.53 7.98 -6.97
CA PRO A 679 -13.92 6.71 -6.59
C PRO A 679 -14.53 6.18 -5.29
N ALA A 680 -14.57 4.87 -5.17
CA ALA A 680 -14.90 4.15 -3.94
C ALA A 680 -13.73 3.24 -3.56
N ALA A 681 -13.60 2.88 -2.28
CA ALA A 681 -12.78 1.75 -1.89
C ALA A 681 -13.50 0.42 -2.21
N ALA A 682 -12.79 -0.69 -2.21
CA ALA A 682 -13.42 -1.99 -2.24
C ALA A 682 -14.33 -2.12 -0.99
N PHE A 683 -15.55 -2.61 -1.18
CA PHE A 683 -16.53 -2.81 -0.09
C PHE A 683 -17.00 -1.53 0.63
N THR A 684 -16.89 -0.36 0.00
CA THR A 684 -17.47 0.88 0.52
C THR A 684 -18.99 0.75 0.61
N ASN A 685 -19.53 0.98 1.80
CA ASN A 685 -20.95 1.17 2.02
C ASN A 685 -21.31 2.66 1.96
N PHE A 686 -22.51 2.98 1.56
CA PHE A 686 -22.93 4.36 1.41
C PHE A 686 -24.43 4.50 1.64
N THR A 687 -24.89 5.73 1.88
CA THR A 687 -26.32 6.05 1.98
C THR A 687 -26.66 7.35 1.28
N TRP A 688 -27.92 7.47 0.84
CA TRP A 688 -28.47 8.74 0.43
C TRP A 688 -28.88 9.59 1.63
N THR A 689 -28.77 10.90 1.48
CA THR A 689 -29.36 11.86 2.43
C THR A 689 -30.60 12.53 1.84
N HIS A 690 -31.48 13.05 2.71
CA HIS A 690 -32.63 13.84 2.30
C HIS A 690 -32.26 15.11 1.50
N GLN A 691 -31.02 15.57 1.65
CA GLN A 691 -30.47 16.69 0.89
C GLN A 691 -29.95 16.28 -0.50
N GLY A 692 -30.17 15.04 -0.93
CA GLY A 692 -29.70 14.53 -2.22
C GLY A 692 -28.17 14.37 -2.28
N ARG A 693 -27.51 14.14 -1.14
CA ARG A 693 -26.09 13.82 -1.05
C ARG A 693 -25.92 12.32 -0.83
N LEU A 694 -24.77 11.79 -1.21
CA LEU A 694 -24.30 10.46 -0.81
C LEU A 694 -23.29 10.62 0.32
N ILE A 695 -23.44 9.84 1.38
CA ILE A 695 -22.42 9.69 2.44
C ILE A 695 -21.79 8.33 2.28
N ASP A 696 -20.49 8.26 2.23
CA ASP A 696 -19.67 7.05 2.17
C ASP A 696 -18.66 6.97 3.33
N ASP A 697 -18.15 5.78 3.57
CA ASP A 697 -17.18 5.45 4.62
C ASP A 697 -15.74 5.26 4.10
N ASN A 698 -15.40 5.90 3.02
CA ASN A 698 -14.10 5.70 2.40
C ASN A 698 -12.93 6.17 3.31
N ASP A 699 -11.92 5.31 3.50
CA ASP A 699 -10.74 5.53 4.35
C ASP A 699 -11.08 5.81 5.83
N ASN A 700 -12.06 5.10 6.38
CA ASN A 700 -12.52 5.25 7.78
C ASN A 700 -13.02 6.66 8.14
N VAL A 701 -13.38 7.46 7.17
CA VAL A 701 -13.94 8.79 7.35
C VAL A 701 -15.27 8.89 6.61
N LEU A 702 -16.33 9.26 7.31
CA LEU A 702 -17.59 9.57 6.65
C LEU A 702 -17.45 10.85 5.82
N ARG A 703 -17.62 10.70 4.51
CA ARG A 703 -17.58 11.80 3.53
C ARG A 703 -18.92 11.92 2.86
N TRP A 704 -19.22 13.11 2.38
CA TRP A 704 -20.40 13.30 1.55
C TRP A 704 -20.01 13.90 0.20
N VAL A 705 -20.78 13.52 -0.81
CA VAL A 705 -20.71 14.08 -2.15
C VAL A 705 -22.12 14.38 -2.65
N ASN A 706 -22.30 15.56 -3.25
CA ASN A 706 -23.52 15.85 -3.98
C ASN A 706 -23.32 15.38 -5.43
N PRO A 707 -24.06 14.39 -5.91
CA PRO A 707 -23.83 13.82 -7.24
C PRO A 707 -24.15 14.79 -8.38
N ASP A 708 -25.02 15.79 -8.18
CA ASP A 708 -25.41 16.71 -9.24
C ASP A 708 -24.48 17.91 -9.36
N THR A 709 -23.94 18.41 -8.23
CA THR A 709 -23.07 19.58 -8.22
C THR A 709 -21.58 19.24 -8.11
N GLY A 710 -21.24 18.00 -7.74
CA GLY A 710 -19.87 17.56 -7.44
C GLY A 710 -19.31 18.14 -6.13
N ALA A 711 -20.10 18.89 -5.35
CA ALA A 711 -19.67 19.41 -4.05
C ALA A 711 -19.39 18.27 -3.07
N LYS A 712 -18.29 18.38 -2.31
CA LYS A 712 -17.80 17.36 -1.40
C LYS A 712 -17.50 17.95 -0.03
N GLY A 713 -17.53 17.13 1.02
CA GLY A 713 -17.13 17.50 2.37
C GLY A 713 -17.02 16.28 3.27
N THR A 714 -16.60 16.52 4.49
CA THR A 714 -16.55 15.50 5.56
C THR A 714 -17.76 15.66 6.47
N PHE A 715 -18.24 14.53 6.98
CA PHE A 715 -19.27 14.45 8.00
C PHE A 715 -18.57 14.13 9.34
N ALA A 716 -18.99 14.78 10.42
CA ALA A 716 -18.48 14.55 11.78
C ALA A 716 -16.94 14.54 11.93
N THR A 717 -16.37 15.68 12.26
CA THR A 717 -14.91 15.90 12.31
C THR A 717 -14.25 15.57 13.66
N GLU A 718 -14.99 15.19 14.68
CA GLU A 718 -14.45 15.01 16.03
C GLU A 718 -13.99 13.57 16.37
N MET A 719 -14.05 12.65 15.40
CA MET A 719 -13.78 11.24 15.63
C MET A 719 -12.48 10.75 15.02
N ASN A 720 -11.69 10.05 15.82
CA ASN A 720 -10.39 9.52 15.44
C ASN A 720 -10.44 8.17 14.68
N SER A 721 -11.62 7.53 14.60
CA SER A 721 -11.85 6.38 13.72
C SER A 721 -13.33 6.14 13.51
N VAL A 722 -13.79 6.10 12.27
CA VAL A 722 -15.13 5.70 11.85
C VAL A 722 -14.98 4.42 11.03
N ASN A 723 -15.67 3.36 11.42
CA ASN A 723 -15.52 2.07 10.76
C ASN A 723 -16.49 1.84 9.61
N GLY A 724 -17.56 2.63 9.49
CA GLY A 724 -18.38 2.53 8.29
C GLY A 724 -19.87 2.32 8.47
N ASP A 725 -20.50 1.77 7.45
CA ASP A 725 -21.94 1.46 7.33
C ASP A 725 -22.87 2.64 7.66
N PRO A 726 -22.73 3.80 7.02
CA PRO A 726 -23.59 4.94 7.31
C PRO A 726 -25.02 4.70 6.81
N TRP A 727 -26.01 5.09 7.61
CA TRP A 727 -27.43 5.06 7.25
C TRP A 727 -28.16 6.29 7.77
N GLU A 728 -28.75 7.10 6.88
CA GLU A 728 -29.60 8.22 7.31
C GLU A 728 -31.01 7.72 7.65
N CYS A 729 -31.52 8.10 8.81
CA CYS A 729 -32.86 7.75 9.23
C CYS A 729 -33.93 8.47 8.38
N ALA A 730 -35.11 7.85 8.20
CA ALA A 730 -36.14 8.30 7.30
C ALA A 730 -36.71 9.71 7.59
N ASP A 731 -36.56 10.21 8.81
CA ASP A 731 -36.96 11.58 9.18
C ASP A 731 -35.86 12.64 8.93
N GLY A 732 -34.68 12.23 8.45
CA GLY A 732 -33.55 13.10 8.14
C GLY A 732 -32.88 13.77 9.34
N ARG A 733 -33.23 13.36 10.59
CA ARG A 733 -32.66 13.97 11.81
C ARG A 733 -31.32 13.35 12.21
N TYR A 734 -31.17 12.04 11.99
CA TYR A 734 -30.04 11.27 12.47
C TYR A 734 -29.39 10.46 11.35
N ILE A 735 -28.09 10.27 11.50
CA ILE A 735 -27.30 9.27 10.77
C ILE A 735 -26.78 8.27 11.78
N VAL A 736 -26.99 6.98 11.54
CA VAL A 736 -26.42 5.88 12.32
C VAL A 736 -25.25 5.29 11.55
N PHE A 737 -24.24 4.83 12.26
CA PHE A 737 -23.02 4.29 11.66
C PHE A 737 -22.24 3.46 12.70
N LEU A 738 -21.27 2.70 12.23
CA LEU A 738 -20.33 1.97 13.07
C LEU A 738 -19.18 2.87 13.51
N LEU A 739 -18.80 2.74 14.78
CA LEU A 739 -17.63 3.43 15.33
C LEU A 739 -16.85 2.53 16.27
N SER A 740 -15.55 2.42 16.03
CA SER A 740 -14.57 1.86 16.96
C SER A 740 -13.74 2.99 17.54
N LEU A 741 -13.79 3.18 18.86
CA LEU A 741 -12.95 4.17 19.54
C LEU A 741 -11.55 3.61 19.79
N ILE A 742 -10.50 4.41 19.59
CA ILE A 742 -9.12 4.03 19.92
C ILE A 742 -9.02 3.66 21.40
N GLY A 743 -8.66 2.40 21.68
CA GLY A 743 -8.64 1.83 23.03
C GLY A 743 -9.98 1.34 23.55
N GLY A 744 -11.06 1.41 22.75
CA GLY A 744 -12.37 0.81 23.04
C GLY A 744 -12.35 -0.72 22.88
N LYS A 745 -13.29 -1.38 23.57
CA LYS A 745 -13.45 -2.84 23.49
C LYS A 745 -14.54 -3.21 22.48
N GLY A 746 -14.37 -2.90 21.21
CA GLY A 746 -15.32 -3.36 20.20
C GLY A 746 -15.79 -2.27 19.23
N GLU A 747 -16.49 -2.72 18.25
CA GLU A 747 -17.14 -1.95 17.22
C GLU A 747 -18.63 -1.83 17.58
N ASN A 748 -19.13 -0.62 17.65
CA ASN A 748 -20.47 -0.38 18.16
C ASN A 748 -21.26 0.54 17.23
N VAL A 749 -22.59 0.47 17.35
CA VAL A 749 -23.51 1.34 16.65
C VAL A 749 -23.63 2.68 17.38
N TRP A 750 -23.44 3.75 16.62
CA TRP A 750 -23.57 5.14 17.07
C TRP A 750 -24.57 5.89 16.22
N ARG A 751 -25.10 6.99 16.79
CA ARG A 751 -25.83 7.98 16.00
C ARG A 751 -25.22 9.36 16.15
N ALA A 752 -25.38 10.17 15.13
CA ALA A 752 -25.15 11.61 15.14
C ALA A 752 -26.35 12.34 14.56
N ASP A 753 -26.47 13.64 14.83
CA ASP A 753 -27.39 14.48 14.08
C ASP A 753 -27.00 14.51 12.59
N ALA A 754 -27.91 14.77 11.68
CA ALA A 754 -27.65 14.88 10.23
C ALA A 754 -26.62 15.98 9.88
N SER A 755 -26.30 16.89 10.82
CA SER A 755 -25.23 17.88 10.70
C SER A 755 -23.85 17.40 11.22
N GLY A 756 -23.78 16.20 11.81
CA GLY A 756 -22.56 15.61 12.34
C GLY A 756 -22.29 15.84 13.84
N GLY A 757 -23.21 16.50 14.56
CA GLY A 757 -23.07 16.74 16.01
C GLY A 757 -23.83 15.72 16.87
N ASN A 758 -23.78 15.90 18.20
CA ASN A 758 -24.55 15.14 19.20
C ASN A 758 -24.35 13.63 19.13
N LEU A 759 -23.13 13.19 19.08
CA LEU A 759 -22.75 11.79 19.04
C LEU A 759 -23.30 11.02 20.22
N LYS A 760 -23.92 9.86 19.96
CA LYS A 760 -24.44 8.97 20.98
C LYS A 760 -24.22 7.52 20.63
N GLN A 761 -23.60 6.77 21.52
CA GLN A 761 -23.50 5.31 21.43
C GLN A 761 -24.87 4.69 21.69
N LEU A 762 -25.27 3.76 20.83
CA LEU A 762 -26.55 3.05 20.92
C LEU A 762 -26.39 1.61 21.36
N SER A 763 -25.31 0.95 20.98
CA SER A 763 -25.03 -0.44 21.33
C SER A 763 -23.70 -0.56 22.09
N ASN A 764 -23.48 -1.70 22.74
CA ASN A 764 -22.31 -1.99 23.55
C ASN A 764 -21.83 -3.44 23.41
N GLY A 765 -22.13 -4.06 22.27
CA GLY A 765 -21.64 -5.38 21.92
C GLY A 765 -20.12 -5.39 21.69
N LYS A 766 -19.58 -6.57 21.43
CA LYS A 766 -18.15 -6.72 21.12
C LYS A 766 -17.85 -6.38 19.66
N GLN A 767 -18.79 -6.68 18.78
CA GLN A 767 -18.70 -6.42 17.34
C GLN A 767 -20.11 -6.31 16.77
N ASP A 768 -20.64 -5.10 16.72
CA ASP A 768 -21.94 -4.82 16.14
C ASP A 768 -21.76 -4.36 14.69
N ASN A 769 -22.68 -4.75 13.77
CA ASN A 769 -22.51 -4.50 12.34
C ASN A 769 -23.83 -4.09 11.69
N TYR A 770 -23.78 -3.43 10.52
CA TYR A 770 -24.87 -3.14 9.61
C TYR A 770 -26.05 -2.39 10.25
N PRO A 771 -25.85 -1.19 10.82
CA PRO A 771 -26.93 -0.43 11.42
C PRO A 771 -27.91 0.08 10.37
N VAL A 772 -29.23 -0.15 10.58
CA VAL A 772 -30.33 0.28 9.73
C VAL A 772 -31.40 0.95 10.58
N CYS A 773 -31.81 2.17 10.24
CA CYS A 773 -32.91 2.84 10.90
C CYS A 773 -34.26 2.22 10.48
N SER A 774 -35.20 2.09 11.43
CA SER A 774 -36.59 1.80 11.09
C SER A 774 -37.21 2.92 10.23
N PRO A 775 -38.16 2.61 9.36
CA PRO A 775 -38.87 3.64 8.56
C PRO A 775 -39.56 4.73 9.37
N ASP A 776 -39.96 4.44 10.61
CA ASP A 776 -40.53 5.43 11.54
C ASP A 776 -39.47 6.21 12.35
N SER A 777 -38.17 5.93 12.11
CA SER A 777 -37.02 6.54 12.77
C SER A 777 -37.00 6.40 14.30
N ARG A 778 -37.68 5.40 14.86
CA ARG A 778 -37.71 5.15 16.31
C ARG A 778 -36.73 4.10 16.77
N TRP A 779 -36.33 3.18 15.87
CA TRP A 779 -35.48 2.05 16.17
C TRP A 779 -34.27 2.02 15.23
N VAL A 780 -33.18 1.49 15.75
CA VAL A 780 -32.02 1.10 14.97
C VAL A 780 -31.87 -0.41 15.08
N TYR A 781 -31.89 -1.08 13.94
CA TYR A 781 -31.61 -2.50 13.82
C TYR A 781 -30.12 -2.68 13.53
N TYR A 782 -29.51 -3.73 14.05
CA TYR A 782 -28.11 -4.05 13.79
C TYR A 782 -27.87 -5.54 14.02
N MET A 783 -26.75 -6.07 13.48
CA MET A 783 -26.32 -7.42 13.72
C MET A 783 -25.34 -7.44 14.90
N ASP A 784 -25.58 -8.30 15.88
CA ASP A 784 -24.58 -8.69 16.90
C ASP A 784 -23.59 -9.67 16.28
N GLY A 785 -22.35 -9.27 16.05
CA GLY A 785 -21.30 -10.10 15.45
C GLY A 785 -20.87 -11.28 16.32
N GLY A 786 -21.18 -11.29 17.62
CA GLY A 786 -20.92 -12.43 18.50
C GLY A 786 -21.87 -13.59 18.32
N THR A 787 -23.13 -13.30 17.96
CA THR A 787 -24.20 -14.32 17.78
C THR A 787 -24.70 -14.45 16.35
N GLY A 788 -24.40 -13.46 15.50
CA GLY A 788 -24.97 -13.36 14.16
C GLY A 788 -26.44 -13.02 14.12
N HIS A 789 -27.05 -12.59 15.23
CA HIS A 789 -28.48 -12.32 15.32
C HIS A 789 -28.79 -10.83 15.07
N ILE A 790 -30.01 -10.55 14.63
CA ILE A 790 -30.49 -9.17 14.48
C ILE A 790 -31.08 -8.69 15.80
N LEU A 791 -30.57 -7.54 16.28
CA LEU A 791 -31.07 -6.81 17.44
C LEU A 791 -31.67 -5.47 16.99
N LYS A 792 -32.53 -4.90 17.83
CA LYS A 792 -33.00 -3.50 17.68
C LYS A 792 -32.82 -2.74 18.97
N VAL A 793 -32.52 -1.46 18.89
CA VAL A 793 -32.38 -0.54 20.01
C VAL A 793 -33.14 0.76 19.70
N PRO A 794 -33.77 1.42 20.69
CA PRO A 794 -34.38 2.74 20.44
C PRO A 794 -33.34 3.75 19.94
N ILE A 795 -33.75 4.64 19.02
CA ILE A 795 -32.84 5.68 18.46
C ILE A 795 -32.26 6.59 19.54
N ASP A 796 -32.97 6.77 20.65
CA ASP A 796 -32.54 7.54 21.80
C ASP A 796 -31.77 6.71 22.84
N GLY A 797 -31.41 5.46 22.50
CA GLY A 797 -30.73 4.52 23.37
C GLY A 797 -31.67 3.82 24.33
N GLY A 798 -31.26 2.69 24.89
CA GLY A 798 -32.04 1.84 25.77
C GLY A 798 -31.57 0.40 25.72
N ALA A 799 -32.39 -0.54 26.23
CA ALA A 799 -32.10 -1.95 26.16
C ALA A 799 -32.32 -2.47 24.73
N ALA A 800 -31.34 -3.19 24.21
CA ALA A 800 -31.45 -3.90 22.94
C ALA A 800 -32.42 -5.10 23.05
N GLN A 801 -33.14 -5.38 21.99
CA GLN A 801 -34.11 -6.45 21.86
C GLN A 801 -33.75 -7.32 20.65
N GLN A 802 -33.57 -8.60 20.86
CA GLN A 802 -33.34 -9.56 19.77
C GLN A 802 -34.66 -9.83 19.02
N ILE A 803 -34.58 -9.87 17.68
CA ILE A 803 -35.77 -10.08 16.83
C ILE A 803 -35.77 -11.45 16.14
N THR A 804 -34.65 -12.17 16.11
CA THR A 804 -34.57 -13.51 15.52
C THR A 804 -33.47 -14.34 16.21
N ASP A 805 -33.69 -15.65 16.26
CA ASP A 805 -32.71 -16.64 16.70
C ASP A 805 -31.95 -17.28 15.51
N LEU A 806 -32.27 -16.85 14.28
CA LEU A 806 -31.54 -17.30 13.09
C LEU A 806 -30.30 -16.43 12.87
N PRO A 807 -29.13 -17.06 12.68
CA PRO A 807 -27.93 -16.32 12.29
C PRO A 807 -28.09 -15.76 10.87
N ILE A 808 -27.64 -14.55 10.67
CA ILE A 808 -27.65 -13.93 9.33
C ILE A 808 -26.31 -14.14 8.64
N MET A 809 -26.36 -14.34 7.32
CA MET A 809 -25.19 -14.38 6.46
C MET A 809 -25.00 -13.04 5.76
N GLY A 810 -24.21 -12.19 6.38
CA GLY A 810 -23.92 -10.84 5.85
C GLY A 810 -25.00 -9.82 6.22
N PHE A 811 -25.59 -9.21 5.23
CA PHE A 811 -26.47 -8.04 5.38
C PHE A 811 -27.94 -8.39 5.50
N PHE A 812 -28.69 -7.49 6.11
CA PHE A 812 -30.17 -7.53 6.17
C PHE A 812 -30.76 -6.18 5.76
N ASP A 813 -32.04 -6.16 5.48
CA ASP A 813 -32.79 -4.93 5.21
C ASP A 813 -34.18 -4.98 5.90
N ILE A 814 -34.74 -3.81 6.14
CA ILE A 814 -36.07 -3.65 6.77
C ILE A 814 -37.06 -3.19 5.72
N SER A 815 -38.23 -3.81 5.66
CA SER A 815 -39.30 -3.44 4.74
C SER A 815 -39.73 -1.96 4.89
N PRO A 816 -40.17 -1.30 3.82
CA PRO A 816 -40.54 0.13 3.88
C PRO A 816 -41.68 0.46 4.86
N ASP A 817 -42.48 -0.52 5.24
CA ASP A 817 -43.53 -0.39 6.28
C ASP A 817 -43.01 -0.72 7.70
N GLY A 818 -41.74 -1.16 7.81
CA GLY A 818 -41.11 -1.51 9.07
C GLY A 818 -41.53 -2.85 9.68
N SER A 819 -42.38 -3.60 9.01
CA SER A 819 -43.00 -4.83 9.57
C SER A 819 -42.13 -6.07 9.46
N THR A 820 -41.20 -6.11 8.50
CA THR A 820 -40.44 -7.32 8.12
C THR A 820 -38.93 -7.00 7.97
N ALA A 821 -38.11 -7.88 8.53
CA ALA A 821 -36.67 -7.96 8.24
C ALA A 821 -36.42 -9.07 7.21
N ALA A 822 -35.60 -8.78 6.20
CA ALA A 822 -35.17 -9.74 5.18
C ALA A 822 -33.65 -9.95 5.26
N PHE A 823 -33.22 -11.20 5.25
CA PHE A 823 -31.79 -11.56 5.27
C PHE A 823 -31.54 -12.94 4.68
N ALA A 824 -30.29 -13.20 4.31
CA ALA A 824 -29.86 -14.52 3.92
C ALA A 824 -29.43 -15.34 5.16
N THR A 825 -29.78 -16.62 5.18
CA THR A 825 -29.40 -17.58 6.22
C THR A 825 -29.18 -18.95 5.60
N VAL A 826 -28.50 -19.87 6.31
CA VAL A 826 -28.32 -21.26 5.88
C VAL A 826 -29.23 -22.16 6.66
N ASP A 827 -29.90 -23.08 5.98
CA ASP A 827 -30.72 -24.10 6.59
C ASP A 827 -29.86 -25.33 6.91
N HIS A 828 -29.40 -25.45 8.15
CA HIS A 828 -28.60 -26.59 8.60
C HIS A 828 -29.35 -27.95 8.63
N ALA A 829 -30.69 -27.95 8.58
CA ALA A 829 -31.48 -29.15 8.60
C ALA A 829 -31.70 -29.79 7.21
N GLY A 830 -31.48 -29.03 6.13
CA GLY A 830 -31.76 -29.44 4.75
C GLY A 830 -30.58 -29.42 3.78
N GLY A 831 -29.37 -29.26 4.27
CA GLY A 831 -28.16 -29.00 3.47
C GLY A 831 -27.71 -27.55 3.64
N HIS A 832 -26.53 -27.20 3.10
CA HIS A 832 -25.95 -25.84 3.21
C HIS A 832 -26.54 -24.84 2.19
N GLU A 833 -27.82 -25.00 1.78
CA GLU A 833 -28.45 -24.11 0.80
C GLU A 833 -28.79 -22.75 1.43
N GLU A 834 -28.33 -21.69 0.83
CA GLU A 834 -28.65 -20.32 1.25
C GLU A 834 -30.13 -20.01 0.96
N LYS A 835 -30.84 -19.52 1.97
CA LYS A 835 -32.26 -19.16 1.88
C LYS A 835 -32.49 -17.71 2.28
N LEU A 836 -33.51 -17.10 1.69
CA LEU A 836 -34.04 -15.79 2.08
C LEU A 836 -35.01 -15.98 3.25
N ALA A 837 -34.65 -15.47 4.42
CA ALA A 837 -35.54 -15.42 5.59
C ALA A 837 -36.29 -14.08 5.64
N LEU A 838 -37.60 -14.14 5.93
CA LEU A 838 -38.45 -12.97 6.18
C LEU A 838 -39.01 -13.11 7.60
N VAL A 839 -38.63 -12.19 8.50
CA VAL A 839 -38.98 -12.24 9.93
C VAL A 839 -39.78 -10.99 10.31
N GLU A 840 -40.91 -11.13 11.03
CA GLU A 840 -41.65 -10.00 11.58
C GLU A 840 -40.82 -9.27 12.66
N THR A 841 -40.68 -7.94 12.56
CA THR A 841 -39.87 -7.12 13.47
C THR A 841 -40.48 -6.92 14.86
N GLY A 842 -41.80 -7.30 15.06
CA GLY A 842 -42.55 -7.08 16.31
C GLY A 842 -42.44 -8.19 17.33
N GLU A 843 -42.69 -9.47 16.98
CA GLU A 843 -42.90 -10.57 17.93
C GLU A 843 -42.06 -11.84 17.64
N GLY A 844 -41.01 -11.80 16.82
CA GLY A 844 -40.15 -12.94 16.61
C GLY A 844 -40.85 -14.24 16.15
N LYS A 845 -41.83 -14.12 15.25
CA LYS A 845 -42.56 -15.27 14.71
C LYS A 845 -41.68 -16.12 13.80
N ILE A 846 -42.07 -17.39 13.61
CA ILE A 846 -41.40 -18.32 12.70
C ILE A 846 -41.22 -17.69 11.33
N PRO A 847 -40.01 -17.58 10.83
CA PRO A 847 -39.69 -16.88 9.59
C PRO A 847 -40.34 -17.62 8.40
N LYS A 848 -40.78 -16.86 7.41
CA LYS A 848 -41.07 -17.36 6.08
C LYS A 848 -39.74 -17.55 5.34
N MET A 849 -39.44 -18.81 4.99
CA MET A 849 -38.22 -19.13 4.23
C MET A 849 -38.56 -19.25 2.74
N LEU A 850 -37.80 -18.53 1.92
CA LEU A 850 -37.91 -18.59 0.46
C LEU A 850 -36.55 -19.01 -0.12
N LYS A 851 -36.57 -19.63 -1.30
CA LYS A 851 -35.37 -19.89 -2.07
C LYS A 851 -35.03 -18.66 -2.91
N PHE A 852 -33.74 -18.33 -3.03
CA PHE A 852 -33.31 -17.34 -4.03
C PHE A 852 -33.55 -17.92 -5.44
N GLU A 853 -34.19 -17.13 -6.34
CA GLU A 853 -34.41 -17.57 -7.74
C GLU A 853 -33.10 -17.66 -8.53
N ARG A 854 -32.13 -16.86 -8.14
CA ARG A 854 -30.79 -16.75 -8.71
C ARG A 854 -29.74 -16.69 -7.62
N GLU A 855 -28.57 -17.22 -7.87
CA GLU A 855 -27.43 -17.08 -6.96
C GLU A 855 -27.06 -15.60 -6.81
N ARG A 856 -27.09 -15.08 -5.58
CA ARG A 856 -26.74 -13.70 -5.30
C ARG A 856 -25.24 -13.51 -5.12
N THR A 857 -24.75 -12.32 -5.46
CA THR A 857 -23.32 -11.97 -5.29
C THR A 857 -23.07 -10.80 -4.33
N GLY A 858 -24.09 -10.24 -3.71
CA GLY A 858 -23.97 -9.05 -2.84
C GLY A 858 -25.16 -8.86 -1.92
N LEU A 859 -25.37 -7.60 -1.54
CA LEU A 859 -26.37 -7.15 -0.60
C LEU A 859 -27.80 -7.38 -1.08
N ILE A 860 -28.71 -7.55 -0.14
CA ILE A 860 -30.16 -7.59 -0.43
C ILE A 860 -30.81 -6.29 0.02
N ARG A 861 -31.81 -5.83 -0.74
CA ARG A 861 -32.63 -4.66 -0.38
C ARG A 861 -34.09 -4.93 -0.72
N PHE A 862 -35.02 -4.42 0.08
CA PHE A 862 -36.42 -4.36 -0.33
C PHE A 862 -36.61 -3.41 -1.52
N SER A 863 -37.48 -3.78 -2.45
CA SER A 863 -38.07 -2.81 -3.37
C SER A 863 -38.82 -1.72 -2.61
N ARG A 864 -38.98 -0.52 -3.18
CA ARG A 864 -39.65 0.59 -2.50
C ARG A 864 -41.08 0.32 -2.11
N ASP A 865 -41.77 -0.53 -2.85
CA ASP A 865 -43.16 -0.93 -2.55
C ASP A 865 -43.24 -2.11 -1.56
N GLY A 866 -42.06 -2.60 -1.09
CA GLY A 866 -41.98 -3.71 -0.15
C GLY A 866 -42.41 -5.07 -0.71
N LYS A 867 -42.65 -5.17 -2.03
CA LYS A 867 -43.24 -6.39 -2.62
C LYS A 867 -42.20 -7.34 -3.19
N SER A 868 -40.94 -6.91 -3.33
CA SER A 868 -39.87 -7.70 -3.89
C SER A 868 -38.59 -7.50 -3.06
N ILE A 869 -37.69 -8.48 -3.13
CA ILE A 869 -36.30 -8.33 -2.75
C ILE A 869 -35.47 -8.13 -4.00
N VAL A 870 -34.54 -7.18 -3.94
CA VAL A 870 -33.58 -6.89 -5.01
C VAL A 870 -32.19 -7.24 -4.54
N TYR A 871 -31.42 -7.93 -5.41
CA TYR A 871 -30.06 -8.35 -5.12
C TYR A 871 -29.23 -8.47 -6.42
N PRO A 872 -27.89 -8.32 -6.35
CA PRO A 872 -27.05 -8.51 -7.53
C PRO A 872 -26.89 -10.00 -7.85
N VAL A 873 -26.89 -10.29 -9.15
CA VAL A 873 -26.72 -11.63 -9.74
C VAL A 873 -25.62 -11.54 -10.81
N ARG A 874 -24.70 -12.49 -10.79
CA ARG A 874 -23.63 -12.58 -11.81
C ARG A 874 -24.11 -13.30 -13.03
N GLN A 875 -23.96 -12.66 -14.18
CA GLN A 875 -24.23 -13.26 -15.46
C GLN A 875 -23.21 -12.75 -16.48
N ASP A 876 -22.59 -13.67 -17.22
CA ASP A 876 -21.60 -13.36 -18.27
C ASP A 876 -20.43 -12.46 -17.82
N GLY A 877 -20.01 -12.58 -16.54
CA GLY A 877 -18.91 -11.81 -15.97
C GLY A 877 -19.27 -10.41 -15.45
N ALA A 878 -20.55 -10.02 -15.49
CA ALA A 878 -21.08 -8.77 -14.95
C ALA A 878 -22.11 -9.04 -13.87
N ASP A 879 -22.18 -8.18 -12.86
CA ASP A 879 -23.25 -8.23 -11.88
C ASP A 879 -24.40 -7.30 -12.29
N ASN A 880 -25.62 -7.84 -12.23
CA ASN A 880 -26.85 -7.13 -12.56
C ASN A 880 -27.87 -7.27 -11.43
N LEU A 881 -28.67 -6.23 -11.19
CA LEU A 881 -29.71 -6.27 -10.19
C LEU A 881 -30.88 -7.13 -10.66
N TRP A 882 -31.27 -8.08 -9.83
CA TRP A 882 -32.43 -8.97 -9.98
C TRP A 882 -33.49 -8.59 -8.94
N SER A 883 -34.74 -8.45 -9.36
CA SER A 883 -35.89 -8.23 -8.48
C SER A 883 -36.70 -9.52 -8.38
N GLN A 884 -36.76 -10.10 -7.19
CA GLN A 884 -37.52 -11.31 -6.89
C GLN A 884 -38.78 -10.93 -6.10
N PRO A 885 -40.00 -11.14 -6.65
CA PRO A 885 -41.24 -10.88 -5.93
C PRO A 885 -41.44 -11.83 -4.75
N LEU A 886 -42.04 -11.33 -3.65
CA LEU A 886 -42.30 -12.09 -2.43
C LEU A 886 -43.56 -12.95 -2.50
N ASP A 887 -44.37 -12.76 -3.52
CA ASP A 887 -45.58 -13.55 -3.78
C ASP A 887 -45.32 -14.83 -4.57
N GLY A 888 -44.09 -15.06 -5.00
CA GLY A 888 -43.68 -16.25 -5.78
C GLY A 888 -43.90 -16.10 -7.29
N SER A 889 -44.27 -14.91 -7.79
CA SER A 889 -44.28 -14.66 -9.22
C SER A 889 -42.81 -14.54 -9.75
N PRO A 890 -42.55 -14.80 -11.04
CA PRO A 890 -41.21 -14.78 -11.59
C PRO A 890 -40.52 -13.44 -11.43
N GLY A 891 -39.28 -13.47 -11.03
CA GLY A 891 -38.43 -12.29 -10.92
C GLY A 891 -38.00 -11.72 -12.26
N LYS A 892 -37.42 -10.52 -12.24
CA LYS A 892 -36.93 -9.82 -13.42
C LYS A 892 -35.62 -9.12 -13.18
N GLN A 893 -34.83 -9.02 -14.23
CA GLN A 893 -33.61 -8.21 -14.23
C GLN A 893 -33.94 -6.72 -14.33
N LEU A 894 -33.28 -5.90 -13.51
CA LEU A 894 -33.48 -4.45 -13.46
C LEU A 894 -32.39 -3.68 -14.22
N THR A 895 -31.18 -4.21 -14.30
CA THR A 895 -30.03 -3.56 -14.97
C THR A 895 -29.45 -4.47 -16.04
N ALA A 896 -28.69 -3.93 -17.00
CA ALA A 896 -28.06 -4.66 -18.08
C ALA A 896 -26.60 -4.23 -18.25
N PHE A 897 -25.81 -4.34 -17.19
CA PHE A 897 -24.37 -4.11 -17.25
C PHE A 897 -23.66 -5.26 -17.96
N THR A 898 -22.58 -4.94 -18.67
CA THR A 898 -21.83 -5.89 -19.50
C THR A 898 -20.46 -6.23 -18.92
N ALA A 899 -20.07 -5.56 -17.84
CA ALA A 899 -18.77 -5.76 -17.15
C ALA A 899 -18.89 -5.31 -15.71
N GLU A 900 -17.89 -5.64 -14.91
CA GLU A 900 -17.69 -5.24 -13.52
C GLU A 900 -18.69 -5.86 -12.51
N HIS A 901 -18.28 -5.82 -11.26
CA HIS A 901 -19.03 -6.32 -10.12
C HIS A 901 -19.77 -5.19 -9.41
N LEU A 902 -20.91 -5.50 -8.80
CA LEU A 902 -21.73 -4.57 -8.05
C LEU A 902 -21.69 -4.97 -6.57
N TRP A 903 -21.23 -4.03 -5.73
CA TRP A 903 -21.11 -4.28 -4.30
C TRP A 903 -22.36 -3.85 -3.52
N ASP A 904 -22.69 -2.57 -3.54
CA ASP A 904 -23.81 -1.99 -2.80
C ASP A 904 -24.67 -1.10 -3.71
N PHE A 905 -25.94 -0.93 -3.36
CA PHE A 905 -26.86 -0.09 -4.11
C PHE A 905 -27.97 0.46 -3.22
N HIS A 906 -28.39 1.72 -3.45
CA HIS A 906 -29.41 2.41 -2.71
C HIS A 906 -30.27 3.28 -3.60
N TRP A 907 -31.60 3.27 -3.39
CA TRP A 907 -32.48 4.27 -3.99
C TRP A 907 -32.43 5.57 -3.20
N SER A 908 -32.52 6.71 -3.92
CA SER A 908 -32.73 8.01 -3.29
C SER A 908 -34.06 8.04 -2.52
N PHE A 909 -34.19 8.91 -1.52
CA PHE A 909 -35.40 9.02 -0.70
C PHE A 909 -36.66 9.33 -1.53
N ASP A 910 -36.54 10.09 -2.64
CA ASP A 910 -37.66 10.34 -3.56
C ASP A 910 -37.87 9.18 -4.58
N GLY A 911 -36.96 8.22 -4.62
CA GLY A 911 -36.98 7.05 -5.49
C GLY A 911 -36.71 7.30 -6.97
N LYS A 912 -36.24 8.47 -7.32
CA LYS A 912 -36.01 8.82 -8.72
C LYS A 912 -34.62 8.40 -9.19
N GLN A 913 -33.68 8.22 -8.27
CA GLN A 913 -32.30 7.84 -8.56
C GLN A 913 -31.92 6.55 -7.86
N LEU A 914 -31.04 5.80 -8.48
CA LEU A 914 -30.35 4.63 -7.92
C LEU A 914 -28.86 4.92 -7.90
N ALA A 915 -28.26 4.86 -6.72
CA ALA A 915 -26.80 4.89 -6.58
C ALA A 915 -26.30 3.47 -6.35
N PHE A 916 -25.09 3.18 -6.82
CA PHE A 916 -24.45 1.87 -6.64
C PHE A 916 -22.93 1.98 -6.71
N VAL A 917 -22.24 1.09 -6.01
CA VAL A 917 -20.80 0.88 -6.10
C VAL A 917 -20.53 -0.22 -7.12
N ARG A 918 -19.77 0.09 -8.15
CA ARG A 918 -19.39 -0.85 -9.20
C ARG A 918 -17.91 -0.78 -9.51
N GLY A 919 -17.29 -1.92 -9.82
CA GLY A 919 -15.90 -2.00 -10.16
C GLY A 919 -15.40 -3.42 -10.37
N HIS A 920 -14.09 -3.56 -10.44
CA HIS A 920 -13.40 -4.83 -10.52
C HIS A 920 -12.10 -4.77 -9.75
N ALA A 921 -11.56 -5.92 -9.42
CA ALA A 921 -10.23 -6.07 -8.88
C ALA A 921 -9.36 -6.78 -9.93
N ASP A 922 -8.29 -6.11 -10.35
CA ASP A 922 -7.23 -6.74 -11.14
C ASP A 922 -6.33 -7.52 -10.17
N SER A 923 -6.24 -8.82 -10.35
CA SER A 923 -5.46 -9.72 -9.50
C SER A 923 -4.47 -10.51 -10.33
N ASP A 924 -3.18 -10.35 -10.02
CA ASP A 924 -2.08 -10.97 -10.76
C ASP A 924 -1.06 -11.62 -9.83
N VAL A 925 -0.39 -12.66 -10.32
CA VAL A 925 0.71 -13.27 -9.60
C VAL A 925 1.92 -12.36 -9.64
N VAL A 926 2.51 -12.12 -8.47
CA VAL A 926 3.81 -11.49 -8.32
C VAL A 926 4.78 -12.43 -7.60
N LEU A 927 6.05 -12.36 -7.99
CA LEU A 927 7.15 -12.99 -7.27
C LEU A 927 7.90 -11.95 -6.45
N ILE A 928 8.01 -12.22 -5.16
CA ILE A 928 8.85 -11.48 -4.23
C ILE A 928 10.14 -12.29 -4.06
N ARG A 929 11.28 -11.71 -4.45
CA ARG A 929 12.58 -12.35 -4.34
C ARG A 929 13.41 -11.67 -3.28
N ASP A 930 13.88 -12.45 -2.31
CA ASP A 930 14.79 -11.96 -1.29
C ASP A 930 16.13 -11.59 -1.94
N ALA A 931 16.53 -10.33 -1.84
CA ALA A 931 17.83 -9.86 -2.27
C ALA A 931 18.82 -10.22 -1.15
N GLN A 932 19.57 -11.30 -1.32
CA GLN A 932 20.67 -11.61 -0.39
C GLN A 932 21.70 -10.47 -0.37
N PRO A 933 22.30 -10.19 0.82
CA PRO A 933 23.34 -9.18 0.94
C PRO A 933 24.59 -9.53 0.16
#